data_2dd8c3ab00e2969654870ea871e45887
#
_entry.id   2dd8c3ab00e2969654870ea871e45887
#
_cell.length_a   1.000
_cell.length_b   1.000
_cell.length_c   1.000
_cell.angle_alpha   90.00
_cell.angle_beta   90.00
_cell.angle_gamma   90.00
#
_symmetry.space_group_name_H-M   'P 1'
#
loop_
_entity.id
_entity.type
_entity.pdbx_description
1 polymer ?
#
loop_
_entity_poly.entity_id
_entity_poly.type
_entity_poly.pdbx_seq_one_letter_code
_entity_poly.pdbx_strand_id
1 'polypeptide(L)'
;AKSYAEIVNRVEVKGNERITLETIVIFGDITIGKNYESSDITLLIKKLYETNYFSNISIELRDGRLNIIVKENPIINSLVLKGEKAEKYKTAITEKLILREKTSFLENYIKSDINLIKTFYRQLGFYFVKIDLDVEKLKRNRVNLIYSIDKGEKAKISKIYFLGDKKIRDKRLRDVITSQEAKFWKFISKNVYLNKGRVELDKRLLKNYYKNKGYYEVDISSSNVEYSEGEGFILTFSINAGKRYKFKKIFINVSEALDQSAFMSLEKDFNKIIGDYYSQKKLTSLLEKIDKLSQQKELQFINHRTVETLDGEGVEVKIDIFEGQKFTIERIDIAGNSVTNDSVIRGEMVVDEGDPYSALLVNKSINRLKARGIFGKVEKKITEGSSPNLKVLEITVEEQATGELAAGAGVGTDGTSFMFAVSENNWLGRGIQFSSSLDLTEETISGTIFVNNPNYNYSGNSVYSSLNVSSSDKTESSGYESSKTGYSLGTEFEQYENIFLSPSISASYEEIEVQSSASSAMKKMDGTYTNMDFAYGITVDKRNQVFQPTEGYRAKFIQSLPIVRDSSSLLNGIDVSAYHAFSEDVIGAVKFHARAIHGLNNEDVRVTSRLYLPSKRLRGFRAGRVGPKDGDDWVGGNYTTALGFEAQLPNFLPEATRTDVSAFLDTGNVWAVDYSDTLDDTNQIRSSIGVAANVFTVIGPLSFVLAQDITKSNTDETESFNFRIGTSF
;
A
#
# COMPACT_ATOMS: atom_id res chain seq x y z
N ALA A 1 -43.56 56.98 -20.48
CA ALA A 1 -44.74 56.55 -19.78
C ALA A 1 -44.54 56.88 -18.28
N LYS A 2 -45.42 57.68 -17.69
CA LYS A 2 -45.41 57.93 -16.24
C LYS A 2 -45.79 56.61 -15.56
N SER A 3 -44.87 56.00 -14.80
CA SER A 3 -45.19 54.90 -13.91
C SER A 3 -46.01 55.44 -12.77
N TYR A 4 -47.31 55.10 -12.73
CA TYR A 4 -48.17 55.38 -11.58
C TYR A 4 -48.04 54.19 -10.65
N ALA A 5 -47.72 54.48 -9.39
CA ALA A 5 -47.81 53.48 -8.33
C ALA A 5 -49.29 53.19 -8.09
N GLU A 6 -49.68 51.92 -8.04
CA GLU A 6 -51.07 51.50 -7.86
C GLU A 6 -51.18 50.50 -6.72
N ILE A 7 -52.30 50.64 -5.92
CA ILE A 7 -52.56 49.78 -4.77
C ILE A 7 -53.15 48.45 -5.24
N VAL A 8 -52.55 47.34 -4.88
CA VAL A 8 -53.05 45.99 -5.18
C VAL A 8 -54.18 45.65 -4.20
N ASN A 9 -55.40 45.59 -4.72
CA ASN A 9 -56.60 45.21 -3.98
C ASN A 9 -56.97 43.73 -4.15
N ARG A 10 -56.57 43.12 -5.27
CA ARG A 10 -56.86 41.71 -5.60
C ARG A 10 -55.77 41.14 -6.47
N VAL A 11 -55.45 39.86 -6.22
CA VAL A 11 -54.52 39.08 -7.03
C VAL A 11 -55.29 38.00 -7.77
N GLU A 12 -55.08 37.90 -9.09
CA GLU A 12 -55.61 36.86 -9.94
C GLU A 12 -54.44 36.15 -10.62
N VAL A 13 -54.47 34.80 -10.58
CA VAL A 13 -53.41 33.97 -11.21
C VAL A 13 -54.06 33.13 -12.31
N LYS A 14 -53.42 33.05 -13.46
CA LYS A 14 -53.80 32.21 -14.60
C LYS A 14 -52.66 31.39 -15.10
N GLY A 15 -52.96 30.17 -15.59
CA GLY A 15 -51.98 29.26 -16.15
C GLY A 15 -51.23 28.42 -15.11
N ASN A 16 -51.57 28.56 -13.86
CA ASN A 16 -51.09 27.67 -12.80
C ASN A 16 -51.88 26.36 -12.84
N GLU A 17 -51.18 25.23 -12.81
CA GLU A 17 -51.80 23.89 -12.83
C GLU A 17 -51.69 23.17 -11.51
N ARG A 18 -50.59 23.41 -10.80
CA ARG A 18 -50.15 22.68 -9.62
C ARG A 18 -49.85 23.60 -8.42
N ILE A 19 -49.31 24.76 -8.72
CA ILE A 19 -48.95 25.74 -7.71
C ILE A 19 -50.18 26.63 -7.43
N THR A 20 -50.62 26.65 -6.19
CA THR A 20 -51.81 27.43 -5.81
C THR A 20 -51.54 28.93 -5.83
N LEU A 21 -52.59 29.71 -5.92
CA LEU A 21 -52.53 31.17 -5.84
C LEU A 21 -51.83 31.65 -4.56
N GLU A 22 -52.17 31.00 -3.43
CA GLU A 22 -51.58 31.35 -2.12
C GLU A 22 -50.08 31.12 -2.12
N THR A 23 -49.61 30.05 -2.73
CA THR A 23 -48.18 29.73 -2.86
C THR A 23 -47.45 30.78 -3.71
N ILE A 24 -48.08 31.23 -4.82
CA ILE A 24 -47.49 32.25 -5.69
C ILE A 24 -47.46 33.60 -4.98
N VAL A 25 -48.45 33.92 -4.19
CA VAL A 25 -48.49 35.13 -3.35
C VAL A 25 -47.37 35.13 -2.33
N ILE A 26 -47.12 33.98 -1.67
CA ILE A 26 -46.04 33.81 -0.70
C ILE A 26 -44.66 33.95 -1.39
N PHE A 27 -44.44 33.24 -2.50
CA PHE A 27 -43.16 33.27 -3.22
C PHE A 27 -42.85 34.65 -3.80
N GLY A 28 -43.86 35.35 -4.28
CA GLY A 28 -43.73 36.72 -4.78
C GLY A 28 -43.61 37.75 -3.67
N ASP A 29 -43.87 37.39 -2.40
CA ASP A 29 -43.92 38.32 -1.26
C ASP A 29 -44.97 39.43 -1.52
N ILE A 30 -46.14 39.00 -2.01
CA ILE A 30 -47.21 39.91 -2.44
C ILE A 30 -48.09 40.27 -1.23
N THR A 31 -48.20 41.58 -0.96
CA THR A 31 -49.04 42.09 0.12
C THR A 31 -50.20 42.85 -0.48
N ILE A 32 -51.44 42.41 -0.19
CA ILE A 32 -52.64 43.15 -0.55
C ILE A 32 -52.73 44.47 0.25
N GLY A 33 -53.14 45.56 -0.40
CA GLY A 33 -53.20 46.89 0.19
C GLY A 33 -51.89 47.69 0.10
N LYS A 34 -50.81 47.11 -0.41
CA LYS A 34 -49.54 47.78 -0.66
C LYS A 34 -49.56 48.44 -2.04
N ASN A 35 -48.87 49.57 -2.13
CA ASN A 35 -48.66 50.30 -3.38
C ASN A 35 -47.44 49.69 -4.13
N TYR A 36 -47.63 49.35 -5.39
CA TYR A 36 -46.59 48.70 -6.26
C TYR A 36 -46.22 49.66 -7.42
N GLU A 37 -44.93 49.85 -7.56
CA GLU A 37 -44.31 50.52 -8.71
C GLU A 37 -43.80 49.51 -9.73
N SER A 38 -43.41 49.97 -10.93
CA SER A 38 -42.85 49.10 -11.95
C SER A 38 -41.57 48.35 -11.49
N SER A 39 -40.82 48.95 -10.57
CA SER A 39 -39.66 48.36 -9.91
C SER A 39 -40.06 47.18 -9.02
N ASP A 40 -41.14 47.31 -8.26
CA ASP A 40 -41.66 46.24 -7.38
C ASP A 40 -42.18 45.06 -8.21
N ILE A 41 -42.88 45.32 -9.33
CA ILE A 41 -43.34 44.29 -10.25
C ILE A 41 -42.16 43.55 -10.86
N THR A 42 -41.09 44.25 -11.24
CA THR A 42 -39.86 43.64 -11.75
C THR A 42 -39.19 42.74 -10.71
N LEU A 43 -39.14 43.20 -9.45
CA LEU A 43 -38.60 42.42 -8.32
C LEU A 43 -39.46 41.18 -8.05
N LEU A 44 -40.78 41.32 -8.11
CA LEU A 44 -41.72 40.21 -7.94
C LEU A 44 -41.53 39.13 -9.05
N ILE A 45 -41.40 39.54 -10.30
CA ILE A 45 -41.10 38.66 -11.44
C ILE A 45 -39.79 37.91 -11.16
N LYS A 46 -38.76 38.63 -10.71
CA LYS A 46 -37.46 38.06 -10.39
C LYS A 46 -37.56 37.03 -9.26
N LYS A 47 -38.23 37.35 -8.16
CA LYS A 47 -38.47 36.42 -7.05
C LYS A 47 -39.17 35.14 -7.51
N LEU A 48 -40.19 35.24 -8.33
CA LEU A 48 -40.92 34.09 -8.86
C LEU A 48 -40.06 33.25 -9.81
N TYR A 49 -39.20 33.86 -10.66
CA TYR A 49 -38.26 33.10 -11.50
C TYR A 49 -37.16 32.39 -10.66
N GLU A 50 -36.70 33.00 -9.59
CA GLU A 50 -35.70 32.43 -8.70
C GLU A 50 -36.17 31.11 -8.04
N THR A 51 -37.51 30.91 -7.94
CA THR A 51 -38.07 29.64 -7.45
C THR A 51 -37.86 28.46 -8.40
N ASN A 52 -37.54 28.71 -9.68
CA ASN A 52 -37.45 27.72 -10.75
C ASN A 52 -38.74 26.98 -11.06
N TYR A 53 -39.88 27.39 -10.51
CA TYR A 53 -41.17 26.72 -10.78
C TYR A 53 -41.79 27.16 -12.10
N PHE A 54 -41.43 28.31 -12.62
CA PHE A 54 -42.10 28.91 -13.77
C PHE A 54 -41.15 29.08 -14.96
N SER A 55 -41.63 28.69 -16.15
CA SER A 55 -40.92 28.90 -17.44
C SER A 55 -41.22 30.24 -18.06
N ASN A 56 -42.41 30.79 -17.77
CA ASN A 56 -42.78 32.15 -18.20
C ASN A 56 -43.67 32.80 -17.14
N ILE A 57 -43.45 34.08 -16.94
CA ILE A 57 -44.18 34.91 -15.98
C ILE A 57 -44.46 36.23 -16.64
N SER A 58 -45.76 36.64 -16.68
CA SER A 58 -46.19 37.94 -17.09
C SER A 58 -47.08 38.53 -15.97
N ILE A 59 -46.81 39.74 -15.58
CA ILE A 59 -47.52 40.42 -14.53
C ILE A 59 -48.01 41.78 -15.03
N GLU A 60 -49.29 42.01 -14.87
CA GLU A 60 -49.95 43.28 -15.23
C GLU A 60 -50.76 43.78 -14.01
N LEU A 61 -50.52 45.00 -13.57
CA LEU A 61 -51.32 45.68 -12.56
C LEU A 61 -52.17 46.72 -13.23
N ARG A 62 -53.52 46.55 -13.12
CA ARG A 62 -54.48 47.44 -13.71
C ARG A 62 -55.74 47.51 -12.84
N ASP A 63 -56.19 48.72 -12.55
CA ASP A 63 -57.42 49.02 -11.76
C ASP A 63 -57.45 48.27 -10.41
N GLY A 64 -56.27 48.24 -9.71
CA GLY A 64 -56.11 47.59 -8.42
C GLY A 64 -56.05 46.06 -8.48
N ARG A 65 -56.03 45.45 -9.68
CA ARG A 65 -55.95 44.02 -9.90
C ARG A 65 -54.55 43.64 -10.41
N LEU A 66 -53.88 42.80 -9.65
CA LEU A 66 -52.63 42.20 -10.05
C LEU A 66 -52.88 40.87 -10.78
N ASN A 67 -52.81 40.94 -12.11
CA ASN A 67 -52.98 39.75 -12.97
C ASN A 67 -51.61 39.09 -13.19
N ILE A 68 -51.45 37.89 -12.71
CA ILE A 68 -50.22 37.09 -12.87
C ILE A 68 -50.55 35.94 -13.81
N ILE A 69 -49.87 35.91 -14.95
CA ILE A 69 -49.99 34.80 -15.91
C ILE A 69 -48.70 34.01 -15.80
N VAL A 70 -48.82 32.75 -15.44
CA VAL A 70 -47.63 31.89 -15.27
C VAL A 70 -47.75 30.65 -16.21
N LYS A 71 -46.58 30.14 -16.60
CA LYS A 71 -46.47 28.84 -17.18
C LYS A 71 -45.49 28.03 -16.31
N GLU A 72 -46.01 26.96 -15.73
CA GLU A 72 -45.19 26.17 -14.80
C GLU A 72 -44.15 25.30 -15.55
N ASN A 73 -42.97 25.16 -14.98
CA ASN A 73 -42.00 24.15 -15.40
C ASN A 73 -42.49 22.76 -15.04
N PRO A 74 -42.31 21.76 -15.91
CA PRO A 74 -42.65 20.37 -15.56
C PRO A 74 -41.88 19.89 -14.35
N ILE A 75 -42.44 18.98 -13.55
CA ILE A 75 -41.72 18.29 -12.50
C ILE A 75 -41.14 16.98 -13.02
N ILE A 76 -39.91 16.69 -12.59
CA ILE A 76 -39.29 15.41 -12.83
C ILE A 76 -39.91 14.35 -11.93
N ASN A 77 -40.66 13.41 -12.58
CA ASN A 77 -41.34 12.32 -11.89
C ASN A 77 -40.41 11.15 -11.62
N SER A 78 -39.56 10.80 -12.57
CA SER A 78 -38.52 9.76 -12.42
C SER A 78 -37.27 10.09 -13.22
N LEU A 79 -36.14 9.57 -12.76
CA LEU A 79 -34.84 9.69 -13.42
C LEU A 79 -34.26 8.28 -13.60
N VAL A 80 -33.98 7.90 -14.84
CA VAL A 80 -33.47 6.57 -15.19
C VAL A 80 -32.15 6.70 -15.90
N LEU A 81 -31.12 5.97 -15.41
CA LEU A 81 -29.83 5.83 -16.06
C LEU A 81 -29.77 4.50 -16.83
N LYS A 82 -30.27 4.51 -18.05
CA LYS A 82 -30.33 3.33 -18.95
C LYS A 82 -28.90 3.03 -19.47
N GLY A 83 -28.47 1.76 -19.37
CA GLY A 83 -27.12 1.34 -19.78
C GLY A 83 -26.12 1.23 -18.61
N GLU A 84 -26.46 1.78 -17.42
CA GLU A 84 -25.69 1.51 -16.20
C GLU A 84 -26.33 0.39 -15.37
N LYS A 85 -25.54 -0.65 -15.03
CA LYS A 85 -26.02 -1.79 -14.24
C LYS A 85 -25.60 -1.72 -12.78
N ALA A 86 -24.51 -0.99 -12.47
CA ALA A 86 -23.94 -0.92 -11.14
C ALA A 86 -24.67 0.13 -10.27
N GLU A 87 -25.38 -0.30 -9.25
CA GLU A 87 -26.12 0.59 -8.34
C GLU A 87 -25.21 1.65 -7.71
N LYS A 88 -23.98 1.28 -7.30
CA LYS A 88 -22.99 2.23 -6.79
C LYS A 88 -22.75 3.41 -7.73
N TYR A 89 -22.71 3.17 -9.05
CA TYR A 89 -22.48 4.23 -10.01
C TYR A 89 -23.75 5.04 -10.29
N LYS A 90 -24.92 4.40 -10.29
CA LYS A 90 -26.20 5.10 -10.40
C LYS A 90 -26.37 6.08 -9.26
N THR A 91 -26.17 5.65 -8.03
CA THR A 91 -26.25 6.51 -6.83
C THR A 91 -25.28 7.68 -6.92
N ALA A 92 -23.98 7.40 -7.20
CA ALA A 92 -22.95 8.43 -7.27
C ALA A 92 -23.19 9.46 -8.39
N ILE A 93 -23.84 9.09 -9.48
CA ILE A 93 -24.23 10.01 -10.55
C ILE A 93 -25.46 10.82 -10.10
N THR A 94 -26.52 10.15 -9.66
CA THR A 94 -27.81 10.78 -9.31
C THR A 94 -27.65 11.83 -8.20
N GLU A 95 -26.79 11.58 -7.20
CA GLU A 95 -26.50 12.55 -6.13
C GLU A 95 -25.85 13.86 -6.62
N LYS A 96 -25.15 13.81 -7.76
CA LYS A 96 -24.44 14.97 -8.31
C LYS A 96 -25.23 15.71 -9.40
N LEU A 97 -26.25 15.09 -9.99
CA LEU A 97 -27.07 15.73 -11.01
C LEU A 97 -27.82 16.94 -10.45
N ILE A 98 -28.00 17.95 -11.27
CA ILE A 98 -28.82 19.13 -10.96
C ILE A 98 -30.29 18.78 -11.11
N LEU A 99 -30.63 18.12 -12.23
CA LEU A 99 -31.97 17.63 -12.51
C LEU A 99 -32.23 16.33 -11.74
N ARG A 100 -33.07 16.40 -10.70
CA ARG A 100 -33.39 15.29 -9.80
C ARG A 100 -34.89 15.05 -9.74
N GLU A 101 -35.27 13.87 -9.30
CA GLU A 101 -36.65 13.58 -9.01
C GLU A 101 -37.27 14.59 -8.05
N LYS A 102 -38.51 14.96 -8.29
CA LYS A 102 -39.32 15.93 -7.54
C LYS A 102 -38.83 17.38 -7.66
N THR A 103 -37.87 17.69 -8.52
CA THR A 103 -37.46 19.06 -8.83
C THR A 103 -38.04 19.52 -10.16
N SER A 104 -38.02 20.83 -10.43
CA SER A 104 -38.43 21.39 -11.71
C SER A 104 -37.50 20.99 -12.84
N PHE A 105 -38.04 20.64 -13.99
CA PHE A 105 -37.28 20.35 -15.20
C PHE A 105 -36.91 21.66 -15.88
N LEU A 106 -35.62 21.93 -15.99
CA LEU A 106 -35.03 23.12 -16.59
C LEU A 106 -34.07 22.71 -17.74
N GLU A 107 -34.43 22.99 -18.96
CA GLU A 107 -33.66 22.55 -20.17
C GLU A 107 -32.21 23.07 -20.18
N ASN A 108 -31.94 24.24 -19.58
CA ASN A 108 -30.62 24.83 -19.49
C ASN A 108 -29.61 23.95 -18.71
N TYR A 109 -30.07 23.09 -17.79
CA TYR A 109 -29.19 22.21 -17.02
C TYR A 109 -28.88 20.88 -17.70
N ILE A 110 -29.54 20.54 -18.79
CA ILE A 110 -29.30 19.28 -19.53
C ILE A 110 -27.83 19.13 -19.93
N LYS A 111 -27.25 20.18 -20.52
CA LYS A 111 -25.85 20.15 -20.93
C LYS A 111 -24.90 19.97 -19.76
N SER A 112 -25.20 20.59 -18.62
CA SER A 112 -24.40 20.47 -17.39
C SER A 112 -24.43 19.04 -16.87
N ASP A 113 -25.61 18.43 -16.78
CA ASP A 113 -25.79 17.08 -16.29
C ASP A 113 -25.14 16.04 -17.24
N ILE A 114 -25.32 16.19 -18.55
CA ILE A 114 -24.64 15.34 -19.54
C ILE A 114 -23.13 15.44 -19.41
N ASN A 115 -22.59 16.64 -19.23
CA ASN A 115 -21.16 16.85 -19.02
C ASN A 115 -20.66 16.25 -17.71
N LEU A 116 -21.46 16.32 -16.66
CA LEU A 116 -21.16 15.70 -15.37
C LEU A 116 -21.09 14.17 -15.52
N ILE A 117 -22.06 13.54 -16.16
CA ILE A 117 -22.08 12.10 -16.42
C ILE A 117 -20.87 11.72 -17.31
N LYS A 118 -20.61 12.48 -18.39
CA LYS A 118 -19.41 12.26 -19.23
C LYS A 118 -18.13 12.34 -18.43
N THR A 119 -18.00 13.32 -17.54
CA THR A 119 -16.81 13.50 -16.68
C THR A 119 -16.66 12.32 -15.73
N PHE A 120 -17.75 11.86 -15.13
CA PHE A 120 -17.75 10.68 -14.27
C PHE A 120 -17.23 9.44 -15.00
N TYR A 121 -17.73 9.14 -16.19
CA TYR A 121 -17.26 7.99 -16.96
C TYR A 121 -15.84 8.15 -17.49
N ARG A 122 -15.42 9.37 -17.84
CA ARG A 122 -14.01 9.65 -18.22
C ARG A 122 -13.04 9.36 -17.07
N GLN A 123 -13.43 9.66 -15.83
CA GLN A 123 -12.62 9.30 -14.66
C GLN A 123 -12.48 7.78 -14.48
N LEU A 124 -13.46 7.01 -14.95
CA LEU A 124 -13.43 5.55 -14.99
C LEU A 124 -12.71 4.96 -16.22
N GLY A 125 -12.23 5.83 -17.14
CA GLY A 125 -11.50 5.44 -18.34
C GLY A 125 -12.34 5.29 -19.61
N PHE A 126 -13.63 5.67 -19.60
CA PHE A 126 -14.51 5.64 -20.76
C PHE A 126 -14.54 7.03 -21.44
N TYR A 127 -13.62 7.29 -22.35
CA TYR A 127 -13.49 8.61 -22.98
C TYR A 127 -14.51 8.86 -24.08
N PHE A 128 -15.01 7.81 -24.71
CA PHE A 128 -15.95 7.87 -25.84
C PHE A 128 -17.40 7.66 -25.43
N VAL A 129 -17.69 7.82 -24.14
CA VAL A 129 -19.07 7.66 -23.63
C VAL A 129 -20.02 8.61 -24.35
N LYS A 130 -21.07 8.06 -24.93
CA LYS A 130 -22.20 8.78 -25.52
C LYS A 130 -23.35 8.79 -24.54
N ILE A 131 -23.99 9.94 -24.42
CA ILE A 131 -25.11 10.13 -23.51
C ILE A 131 -26.17 10.90 -24.24
N ASP A 132 -27.34 10.27 -24.37
CA ASP A 132 -28.52 10.86 -24.94
C ASP A 132 -29.58 10.97 -23.86
N LEU A 133 -30.31 12.09 -23.85
CA LEU A 133 -31.43 12.30 -22.94
C LEU A 133 -32.72 12.23 -23.69
N ASP A 134 -33.60 11.33 -23.28
CA ASP A 134 -34.98 11.30 -23.68
C ASP A 134 -35.89 11.86 -22.57
N VAL A 135 -36.76 12.78 -22.95
CA VAL A 135 -37.68 13.48 -22.04
C VAL A 135 -39.13 13.04 -22.35
N GLU A 136 -39.60 12.09 -21.59
CA GLU A 136 -40.98 11.57 -21.73
C GLU A 136 -41.97 12.48 -21.00
N LYS A 137 -42.89 13.10 -21.75
CA LYS A 137 -43.93 13.97 -21.19
C LYS A 137 -45.10 13.15 -20.64
N LEU A 138 -45.47 13.43 -19.42
CA LEU A 138 -46.58 12.77 -18.72
C LEU A 138 -47.74 13.75 -18.50
N LYS A 139 -48.93 13.21 -18.12
CA LYS A 139 -50.08 14.03 -17.70
C LYS A 139 -49.74 14.86 -16.44
N ARG A 140 -50.42 15.97 -16.22
CA ARG A 140 -50.26 16.88 -15.07
C ARG A 140 -48.89 17.53 -15.01
N ASN A 141 -48.39 18.04 -16.13
CA ASN A 141 -47.15 18.77 -16.25
C ASN A 141 -45.95 18.06 -15.57
N ARG A 142 -45.77 16.77 -15.83
CA ARG A 142 -44.64 15.93 -15.34
C ARG A 142 -43.83 15.40 -16.49
N VAL A 143 -42.54 15.09 -16.21
CA VAL A 143 -41.63 14.46 -17.16
C VAL A 143 -40.87 13.32 -16.50
N ASN A 144 -40.56 12.28 -17.26
CA ASN A 144 -39.54 11.31 -16.93
C ASN A 144 -38.25 11.66 -17.70
N LEU A 145 -37.11 11.57 -17.05
CA LEU A 145 -35.81 11.75 -17.68
C LEU A 145 -35.14 10.40 -17.84
N ILE A 146 -34.75 10.05 -19.05
CA ILE A 146 -34.06 8.80 -19.36
C ILE A 146 -32.75 9.13 -19.99
N TYR A 147 -31.66 9.08 -19.21
CA TYR A 147 -30.29 9.18 -19.72
C TYR A 147 -29.85 7.84 -20.27
N SER A 148 -29.78 7.72 -21.59
CA SER A 148 -29.26 6.54 -22.26
C SER A 148 -27.74 6.65 -22.38
N ILE A 149 -27.03 5.74 -21.72
CA ILE A 149 -25.57 5.77 -21.56
C ILE A 149 -24.97 4.63 -22.38
N ASP A 150 -24.26 4.96 -23.43
CA ASP A 150 -23.37 4.05 -24.16
C ASP A 150 -21.93 4.34 -23.72
N LYS A 151 -21.37 3.46 -22.90
CA LYS A 151 -20.03 3.63 -22.35
C LYS A 151 -18.92 3.51 -23.37
N GLY A 152 -19.17 2.75 -24.44
CA GLY A 152 -18.12 2.35 -25.38
C GLY A 152 -17.01 1.52 -24.70
N GLU A 153 -15.88 1.42 -25.36
CA GLU A 153 -14.69 0.75 -24.80
C GLU A 153 -13.88 1.68 -23.91
N LYS A 154 -13.16 1.06 -22.94
CA LYS A 154 -12.21 1.82 -22.13
C LYS A 154 -11.00 2.26 -22.93
N ALA A 155 -10.60 3.49 -22.73
CA ALA A 155 -9.44 4.10 -23.37
C ALA A 155 -8.13 3.44 -22.87
N LYS A 156 -7.50 2.62 -23.69
CA LYS A 156 -6.21 1.99 -23.40
C LYS A 156 -5.07 2.91 -23.81
N ILE A 157 -4.01 2.97 -22.99
CA ILE A 157 -2.75 3.62 -23.32
C ILE A 157 -1.94 2.63 -24.15
N SER A 158 -1.72 2.92 -25.44
CA SER A 158 -0.93 2.07 -26.32
C SER A 158 0.57 2.28 -26.13
N LYS A 159 1.00 3.54 -26.02
CA LYS A 159 2.42 3.93 -25.88
C LYS A 159 2.58 5.11 -24.94
N ILE A 160 3.75 5.14 -24.27
CA ILE A 160 4.15 6.25 -23.40
C ILE A 160 5.52 6.74 -23.85
N TYR A 161 5.61 8.03 -24.24
CA TYR A 161 6.84 8.67 -24.68
C TYR A 161 7.29 9.74 -23.68
N PHE A 162 8.60 9.88 -23.59
CA PHE A 162 9.26 10.96 -22.87
C PHE A 162 10.13 11.74 -23.85
N LEU A 163 9.83 13.01 -24.03
CA LEU A 163 10.51 13.89 -24.98
C LEU A 163 11.24 15.03 -24.27
N GLY A 164 12.17 15.68 -24.97
CA GLY A 164 12.91 16.84 -24.48
C GLY A 164 14.26 16.49 -23.84
N ASP A 165 14.79 17.39 -23.00
CA ASP A 165 16.05 17.22 -22.28
C ASP A 165 15.86 16.36 -21.03
N LYS A 166 15.69 15.06 -21.23
CA LYS A 166 15.29 14.14 -20.15
C LYS A 166 16.42 13.58 -19.31
N LYS A 167 17.68 13.61 -19.75
CA LYS A 167 18.88 13.10 -19.02
C LYS A 167 18.80 11.69 -18.44
N ILE A 168 17.60 11.13 -18.25
CA ILE A 168 17.32 9.82 -17.66
C ILE A 168 16.69 8.93 -18.73
N ARG A 169 17.01 7.65 -18.74
CA ARG A 169 16.51 6.68 -19.72
C ARG A 169 15.00 6.46 -19.57
N ASP A 170 14.30 6.32 -20.69
CA ASP A 170 12.84 6.13 -20.76
C ASP A 170 12.35 4.96 -19.89
N LYS A 171 13.11 3.86 -19.89
CA LYS A 171 12.81 2.70 -19.07
C LYS A 171 12.65 3.10 -17.61
N ARG A 172 13.61 3.87 -17.07
CA ARG A 172 13.57 4.30 -15.66
C ARG A 172 12.41 5.27 -15.39
N LEU A 173 12.12 6.13 -16.34
CA LEU A 173 10.97 7.05 -16.23
C LEU A 173 9.64 6.29 -16.24
N ARG A 174 9.54 5.19 -17.00
CA ARG A 174 8.35 4.31 -16.96
C ARG A 174 8.19 3.59 -15.64
N ASP A 175 9.28 3.24 -14.96
CA ASP A 175 9.23 2.61 -13.63
C ASP A 175 8.74 3.59 -12.54
N VAL A 176 8.94 4.90 -12.75
CA VAL A 176 8.53 5.95 -11.82
C VAL A 176 7.03 6.26 -11.89
N ILE A 177 6.44 6.17 -13.08
CA ILE A 177 5.04 6.51 -13.31
C ILE A 177 4.10 5.33 -12.99
N THR A 178 2.85 5.66 -12.67
CA THR A 178 1.81 4.66 -12.41
C THR A 178 1.07 4.23 -13.67
N SER A 179 0.98 5.10 -14.69
CA SER A 179 0.40 4.78 -15.99
C SER A 179 1.24 3.74 -16.72
N GLN A 180 0.58 2.77 -17.36
CA GLN A 180 1.24 1.67 -18.04
C GLN A 180 0.72 1.50 -19.47
N GLU A 181 1.59 1.05 -20.36
CA GLU A 181 1.19 0.64 -21.70
C GLU A 181 0.34 -0.62 -21.67
N ALA A 182 -0.72 -0.67 -22.46
CA ALA A 182 -1.55 -1.85 -22.63
C ALA A 182 -0.80 -2.93 -23.40
N LYS A 183 -0.67 -4.11 -22.81
CA LYS A 183 -0.11 -5.31 -23.43
C LYS A 183 -1.06 -6.48 -23.22
N PHE A 184 -1.03 -7.51 -24.08
CA PHE A 184 -1.97 -8.63 -24.03
C PHE A 184 -1.96 -9.37 -22.68
N TRP A 185 -0.82 -9.39 -21.98
CA TRP A 185 -0.69 -10.01 -20.65
C TRP A 185 -1.07 -9.10 -19.48
N LYS A 186 -1.37 -7.81 -19.74
CA LYS A 186 -1.79 -6.85 -18.70
C LYS A 186 -3.31 -6.67 -18.63
N PHE A 187 -4.08 -7.68 -19.01
CA PHE A 187 -5.54 -7.58 -19.12
C PHE A 187 -6.26 -7.32 -17.79
N ILE A 188 -5.65 -7.64 -16.64
CA ILE A 188 -6.19 -7.36 -15.29
C ILE A 188 -5.80 -5.96 -14.80
N SER A 189 -4.73 -5.36 -15.33
CA SER A 189 -4.21 -4.08 -14.83
C SER A 189 -5.17 -2.93 -15.16
N LYS A 190 -5.59 -2.18 -14.14
CA LYS A 190 -6.36 -0.94 -14.30
C LYS A 190 -5.50 0.25 -14.75
N ASN A 191 -4.17 0.14 -14.63
CA ASN A 191 -3.22 1.21 -14.93
C ASN A 191 -2.96 1.41 -16.43
N VAL A 192 -3.42 0.47 -17.25
CA VAL A 192 -3.35 0.55 -18.72
C VAL A 192 -4.44 1.42 -19.34
N TYR A 193 -5.41 1.86 -18.55
CA TYR A 193 -6.46 2.76 -19.02
C TYR A 193 -6.10 4.22 -18.73
N LEU A 194 -6.35 5.10 -19.69
CA LEU A 194 -6.09 6.52 -19.52
C LEU A 194 -6.95 7.11 -18.39
N ASN A 195 -6.32 7.85 -17.49
CA ASN A 195 -6.98 8.55 -16.41
C ASN A 195 -6.28 9.88 -16.15
N LYS A 196 -7.00 11.00 -16.25
CA LYS A 196 -6.42 12.35 -16.11
C LYS A 196 -5.77 12.56 -14.72
N GLY A 197 -6.41 12.11 -13.65
CA GLY A 197 -5.84 12.24 -12.31
C GLY A 197 -4.54 11.45 -12.14
N ARG A 198 -4.45 10.28 -12.78
CA ARG A 198 -3.22 9.48 -12.80
C ARG A 198 -2.12 10.15 -13.60
N VAL A 199 -2.41 10.75 -14.74
CA VAL A 199 -1.43 11.50 -15.53
C VAL A 199 -0.86 12.67 -14.71
N GLU A 200 -1.69 13.40 -13.95
CA GLU A 200 -1.20 14.45 -13.05
C GLU A 200 -0.39 13.89 -11.87
N LEU A 201 -0.73 12.72 -11.37
CA LEU A 201 0.09 12.01 -10.38
C LEU A 201 1.45 11.63 -10.98
N ASP A 202 1.47 11.09 -12.20
CA ASP A 202 2.70 10.70 -12.90
C ASP A 202 3.63 11.90 -13.11
N LYS A 203 3.11 13.07 -13.48
CA LYS A 203 3.90 14.32 -13.55
C LYS A 203 4.55 14.67 -12.23
N ARG A 204 3.81 14.56 -11.12
CA ARG A 204 4.35 14.81 -9.77
C ARG A 204 5.41 13.78 -9.38
N LEU A 205 5.19 12.52 -9.69
CA LEU A 205 6.16 11.44 -9.42
C LEU A 205 7.45 11.67 -10.20
N LEU A 206 7.35 11.99 -11.49
CA LEU A 206 8.50 12.32 -12.33
C LEU A 206 9.25 13.54 -11.76
N LYS A 207 8.54 14.63 -11.44
CA LYS A 207 9.15 15.84 -10.87
C LYS A 207 9.89 15.55 -9.56
N ASN A 208 9.28 14.79 -8.67
CA ASN A 208 9.90 14.38 -7.40
C ASN A 208 11.11 13.48 -7.64
N TYR A 209 11.03 12.57 -8.60
CA TYR A 209 12.14 11.69 -8.95
C TYR A 209 13.35 12.48 -9.47
N TYR A 210 13.14 13.41 -10.41
CA TYR A 210 14.19 14.28 -10.91
C TYR A 210 14.80 15.15 -9.81
N LYS A 211 13.99 15.77 -8.95
CA LYS A 211 14.47 16.54 -7.81
C LYS A 211 15.34 15.70 -6.87
N ASN A 212 14.95 14.44 -6.65
CA ASN A 212 15.75 13.52 -5.83
C ASN A 212 17.06 13.08 -6.48
N LYS A 213 17.24 13.35 -7.78
CA LYS A 213 18.47 13.10 -8.54
C LYS A 213 19.31 14.37 -8.77
N GLY A 214 18.94 15.46 -8.15
CA GLY A 214 19.66 16.74 -8.22
C GLY A 214 19.14 17.72 -9.26
N TYR A 215 18.16 17.37 -10.07
CA TYR A 215 17.57 18.27 -11.07
C TYR A 215 16.55 19.19 -10.40
N TYR A 216 17.04 20.21 -9.70
CA TYR A 216 16.21 21.10 -8.87
C TYR A 216 15.16 21.87 -9.68
N GLU A 217 15.57 22.41 -10.83
CA GLU A 217 14.73 23.23 -11.73
C GLU A 217 13.95 22.41 -12.74
N VAL A 218 13.84 21.09 -12.57
CA VAL A 218 13.12 20.25 -13.53
C VAL A 218 11.71 20.76 -13.76
N ASP A 219 11.38 20.94 -15.06
CA ASP A 219 10.03 21.23 -15.49
C ASP A 219 9.47 20.10 -16.35
N ILE A 220 8.22 19.73 -16.05
CA ILE A 220 7.42 18.78 -16.84
C ILE A 220 6.23 19.57 -17.37
N SER A 221 6.49 20.27 -18.47
CA SER A 221 5.63 21.32 -18.98
C SER A 221 4.32 20.83 -19.58
N SER A 222 4.31 19.64 -20.16
CA SER A 222 3.10 19.12 -20.78
C SER A 222 3.01 17.61 -20.68
N SER A 223 1.77 17.12 -20.56
CA SER A 223 1.38 15.77 -20.91
C SER A 223 0.42 15.89 -22.09
N ASN A 224 0.84 15.49 -23.28
CA ASN A 224 -0.04 15.40 -24.43
C ASN A 224 -0.63 14.01 -24.52
N VAL A 225 -1.92 13.96 -24.85
CA VAL A 225 -2.65 12.72 -25.02
C VAL A 225 -3.28 12.75 -26.41
N GLU A 226 -2.75 11.93 -27.30
CA GLU A 226 -3.25 11.79 -28.67
C GLU A 226 -3.99 10.46 -28.80
N TYR A 227 -5.08 10.46 -29.52
CA TYR A 227 -5.80 9.26 -29.89
C TYR A 227 -5.46 8.87 -31.32
N SER A 228 -4.97 7.66 -31.51
CA SER A 228 -4.76 7.05 -32.83
C SER A 228 -5.82 5.96 -33.04
N GLU A 229 -6.59 6.09 -34.11
CA GLU A 229 -7.65 5.14 -34.44
C GLU A 229 -7.04 3.75 -34.72
N GLY A 230 -7.54 2.74 -34.03
CA GLY A 230 -7.02 1.36 -34.05
C GLY A 230 -5.82 1.08 -33.15
N GLU A 231 -5.06 2.10 -32.72
CA GLU A 231 -3.93 1.92 -31.81
C GLU A 231 -4.24 2.26 -30.34
N GLY A 232 -5.15 3.23 -30.10
CA GLY A 232 -5.49 3.69 -28.76
C GLY A 232 -4.86 5.03 -28.41
N PHE A 233 -4.65 5.30 -27.11
CA PHE A 233 -4.09 6.57 -26.64
C PHE A 233 -2.57 6.51 -26.54
N ILE A 234 -1.92 7.54 -27.04
CA ILE A 234 -0.49 7.80 -26.89
C ILE A 234 -0.33 8.91 -25.85
N LEU A 235 0.41 8.61 -24.78
CA LEU A 235 0.71 9.56 -23.71
C LEU A 235 2.15 10.03 -23.84
N THR A 236 2.35 11.34 -23.94
CA THR A 236 3.68 11.93 -24.10
C THR A 236 3.96 12.93 -22.98
N PHE A 237 5.06 12.76 -22.27
CA PHE A 237 5.56 13.71 -21.28
C PHE A 237 6.71 14.52 -21.88
N SER A 238 6.61 15.85 -21.86
CA SER A 238 7.69 16.76 -22.24
C SER A 238 8.46 17.17 -21.00
N ILE A 239 9.75 16.82 -20.97
CA ILE A 239 10.62 16.99 -19.79
C ILE A 239 11.75 17.94 -20.16
N ASN A 240 11.98 18.92 -19.31
CA ASN A 240 13.18 19.74 -19.29
C ASN A 240 13.87 19.53 -17.94
N ALA A 241 14.87 18.65 -17.91
CA ALA A 241 15.57 18.31 -16.67
C ALA A 241 16.44 19.46 -16.16
N GLY A 242 17.00 20.28 -17.04
CA GLY A 242 17.93 21.33 -16.68
C GLY A 242 19.28 20.79 -16.18
N LYS A 243 19.94 21.57 -15.30
CA LYS A 243 21.21 21.21 -14.68
C LYS A 243 21.02 20.44 -13.38
N ARG A 244 22.07 19.72 -12.97
CA ARG A 244 22.10 19.08 -11.64
C ARG A 244 22.76 20.04 -10.64
N TYR A 245 22.11 20.16 -9.49
CA TYR A 245 22.55 21.00 -8.40
C TYR A 245 23.01 20.14 -7.20
N LYS A 246 23.97 20.65 -6.42
CA LYS A 246 24.43 20.03 -5.20
C LYS A 246 24.01 20.86 -4.00
N PHE A 247 23.90 20.24 -2.83
CA PHE A 247 23.81 20.99 -1.58
C PHE A 247 25.12 21.75 -1.36
N LYS A 248 25.05 23.08 -1.43
CA LYS A 248 26.21 23.96 -1.24
C LYS A 248 26.41 24.28 0.23
N LYS A 249 25.35 24.62 0.92
CA LYS A 249 25.37 25.00 2.32
C LYS A 249 24.01 24.73 2.95
N ILE A 250 24.01 24.31 4.22
CA ILE A 250 22.80 24.15 5.01
C ILE A 250 23.00 24.89 6.32
N PHE A 251 22.10 25.83 6.60
CA PHE A 251 22.11 26.64 7.81
C PHE A 251 20.93 26.28 8.69
N ILE A 252 21.21 26.11 9.96
CA ILE A 252 20.17 26.07 10.97
C ILE A 252 20.19 27.42 11.67
N ASN A 253 19.03 28.05 11.74
CA ASN A 253 18.80 29.25 12.52
C ASN A 253 17.78 28.92 13.61
N VAL A 254 18.23 28.83 14.84
CA VAL A 254 17.40 28.53 16.00
C VAL A 254 16.99 29.83 16.66
N SER A 255 15.69 30.01 16.93
CA SER A 255 15.18 31.18 17.62
C SER A 255 15.83 31.36 19.00
N GLU A 256 16.09 32.59 19.41
CA GLU A 256 16.67 32.92 20.73
C GLU A 256 15.84 32.39 21.91
N ALA A 257 14.55 32.12 21.70
CA ALA A 257 13.67 31.55 22.71
C ALA A 257 13.95 30.05 22.99
N LEU A 258 14.76 29.39 22.14
CA LEU A 258 15.07 27.98 22.24
C LEU A 258 16.54 27.75 22.59
N ASP A 259 16.84 26.68 23.32
CA ASP A 259 18.20 26.26 23.59
C ASP A 259 18.90 25.79 22.30
N GLN A 260 19.76 26.61 21.76
CA GLN A 260 20.54 26.33 20.55
C GLN A 260 21.38 25.06 20.70
N SER A 261 21.89 24.77 21.90
CA SER A 261 22.72 23.59 22.16
C SER A 261 21.98 22.28 21.93
N ALA A 262 20.66 22.30 22.07
CA ALA A 262 19.80 21.16 21.82
C ALA A 262 19.90 20.63 20.37
N PHE A 263 20.15 21.53 19.42
CA PHE A 263 20.16 21.21 17.98
C PHE A 263 21.58 21.05 17.39
N MET A 264 22.63 21.27 18.17
CA MET A 264 24.03 21.15 17.70
C MET A 264 24.36 19.74 17.18
N SER A 265 23.76 18.71 17.72
CA SER A 265 23.98 17.33 17.27
C SER A 265 23.59 17.11 15.79
N LEU A 266 22.65 17.91 15.28
CA LEU A 266 22.19 17.85 13.89
C LEU A 266 23.20 18.41 12.89
N GLU A 267 24.13 19.29 13.30
CA GLU A 267 25.12 19.84 12.38
C GLU A 267 25.96 18.75 11.71
N LYS A 268 26.28 17.69 12.42
CA LYS A 268 27.00 16.55 11.85
C LYS A 268 26.24 15.88 10.72
N ASP A 269 24.92 15.78 10.86
CA ASP A 269 24.05 15.13 9.85
C ASP A 269 23.84 16.04 8.63
N PHE A 270 23.75 17.35 8.84
CA PHE A 270 23.68 18.32 7.75
C PHE A 270 24.99 18.38 6.95
N ASN A 271 26.12 18.39 7.65
CA ASN A 271 27.43 18.43 7.00
C ASN A 271 27.71 17.19 6.14
N LYS A 272 27.12 16.03 6.46
CA LYS A 272 27.29 14.78 5.68
C LYS A 272 26.74 14.88 4.27
N ILE A 273 25.70 15.68 4.03
CA ILE A 273 25.05 15.78 2.72
C ILE A 273 25.53 16.99 1.91
N ILE A 274 26.34 17.89 2.48
CA ILE A 274 26.96 19.00 1.75
C ILE A 274 27.89 18.42 0.68
N GLY A 275 27.75 18.89 -0.56
CA GLY A 275 28.47 18.36 -1.71
C GLY A 275 27.76 17.20 -2.44
N ASP A 276 26.80 16.56 -1.83
CA ASP A 276 25.92 15.61 -2.50
C ASP A 276 24.99 16.31 -3.48
N TYR A 277 24.52 15.57 -4.48
CA TYR A 277 23.46 16.08 -5.33
C TYR A 277 22.20 16.35 -4.51
N TYR A 278 21.53 17.47 -4.84
CA TYR A 278 20.27 17.85 -4.22
C TYR A 278 19.26 16.68 -4.26
N SER A 279 18.58 16.49 -3.16
CA SER A 279 17.52 15.50 -3.04
C SER A 279 16.47 15.98 -2.04
N GLN A 280 15.26 16.18 -2.50
CA GLN A 280 14.13 16.56 -1.65
C GLN A 280 13.89 15.52 -0.55
N LYS A 281 14.10 14.22 -0.85
CA LYS A 281 13.99 13.14 0.13
C LYS A 281 15.04 13.29 1.24
N LYS A 282 16.31 13.60 0.89
CA LYS A 282 17.38 13.83 1.89
C LYS A 282 17.03 15.03 2.79
N LEU A 283 16.54 16.12 2.20
CA LEU A 283 16.10 17.29 2.97
C LEU A 283 14.94 16.96 3.91
N THR A 284 13.91 16.29 3.43
CA THR A 284 12.78 15.83 4.27
C THR A 284 13.29 14.96 5.43
N SER A 285 14.20 14.02 5.17
CA SER A 285 14.77 13.17 6.23
C SER A 285 15.55 13.96 7.29
N LEU A 286 16.17 15.08 6.91
CA LEU A 286 16.82 15.98 7.88
C LEU A 286 15.78 16.74 8.72
N LEU A 287 14.70 17.21 8.11
CA LEU A 287 13.60 17.87 8.84
C LEU A 287 12.93 16.89 9.83
N GLU A 288 12.73 15.64 9.43
CA GLU A 288 12.24 14.59 10.34
C GLU A 288 13.17 14.34 11.53
N LYS A 289 14.50 14.52 11.35
CA LYS A 289 15.45 14.43 12.48
C LYS A 289 15.31 15.60 13.46
N ILE A 290 14.99 16.81 12.96
CA ILE A 290 14.69 17.97 13.83
C ILE A 290 13.46 17.64 14.69
N ASP A 291 12.39 17.16 14.05
CA ASP A 291 11.15 16.81 14.72
C ASP A 291 11.37 15.71 15.77
N LYS A 292 12.14 14.69 15.40
CA LYS A 292 12.49 13.58 16.31
C LYS A 292 13.32 14.04 17.50
N LEU A 293 14.32 14.90 17.26
CA LEU A 293 15.13 15.46 18.32
C LEU A 293 14.29 16.32 19.27
N SER A 294 13.39 17.12 18.73
CA SER A 294 12.45 17.91 19.51
C SER A 294 11.60 17.03 20.42
N GLN A 295 11.11 15.91 19.90
CA GLN A 295 10.36 14.92 20.68
C GLN A 295 11.22 14.25 21.77
N GLN A 296 12.45 13.84 21.46
CA GLN A 296 13.35 13.19 22.41
C GLN A 296 13.77 14.13 23.56
N LYS A 297 13.83 15.42 23.29
CA LYS A 297 14.17 16.45 24.30
C LYS A 297 12.95 17.10 24.94
N GLU A 298 11.75 16.52 24.69
CA GLU A 298 10.47 17.00 25.21
C GLU A 298 10.18 18.49 24.89
N LEU A 299 10.73 18.98 23.77
CA LEU A 299 10.51 20.34 23.30
C LEU A 299 9.16 20.40 22.60
N GLN A 300 8.22 21.06 23.23
CA GLN A 300 6.85 21.21 22.73
C GLN A 300 6.74 22.41 21.76
N PHE A 301 5.79 22.33 20.83
CA PHE A 301 5.44 23.40 19.90
C PHE A 301 6.55 23.87 18.95
N ILE A 302 7.57 23.02 18.71
CA ILE A 302 8.62 23.35 17.77
C ILE A 302 8.10 23.26 16.35
N ASN A 303 8.34 24.31 15.58
CA ASN A 303 8.10 24.35 14.14
C ASN A 303 9.39 24.66 13.41
N HIS A 304 9.45 24.28 12.16
CA HIS A 304 10.55 24.63 11.26
C HIS A 304 10.02 25.14 9.92
N ARG A 305 10.77 26.05 9.32
CA ARG A 305 10.52 26.58 7.98
C ARG A 305 11.80 26.48 7.17
N THR A 306 11.69 25.95 5.97
CA THR A 306 12.81 25.80 5.05
C THR A 306 12.70 26.81 3.93
N VAL A 307 13.81 27.48 3.65
CA VAL A 307 13.99 28.38 2.51
C VAL A 307 15.17 27.84 1.69
N GLU A 308 14.90 27.56 0.43
CA GLU A 308 15.87 27.05 -0.52
C GLU A 308 16.20 28.15 -1.53
N THR A 309 17.48 28.43 -1.74
CA THR A 309 17.95 29.44 -2.69
C THR A 309 19.02 28.84 -3.60
N LEU A 310 18.97 29.21 -4.88
CA LEU A 310 19.99 28.83 -5.84
C LEU A 310 21.16 29.81 -5.78
N ASP A 311 22.38 29.30 -5.63
CA ASP A 311 23.61 30.07 -5.72
C ASP A 311 24.63 29.35 -6.61
N GLY A 312 24.72 29.82 -7.85
CA GLY A 312 25.54 29.23 -8.90
C GLY A 312 25.04 27.82 -9.28
N GLU A 313 25.86 26.81 -9.05
CA GLU A 313 25.51 25.39 -9.29
C GLU A 313 25.09 24.66 -8.00
N GLY A 314 24.82 25.39 -6.92
CA GLY A 314 24.43 24.84 -5.64
C GLY A 314 23.10 25.33 -5.13
N VAL A 315 22.53 24.54 -4.23
CA VAL A 315 21.35 24.90 -3.44
C VAL A 315 21.81 25.22 -2.03
N GLU A 316 21.52 26.43 -1.58
CA GLU A 316 21.66 26.79 -0.17
C GLU A 316 20.31 26.59 0.52
N VAL A 317 20.34 25.92 1.66
CA VAL A 317 19.14 25.59 2.44
C VAL A 317 19.24 26.28 3.79
N LYS A 318 18.30 27.16 4.08
CA LYS A 318 18.15 27.77 5.41
C LYS A 318 16.95 27.12 6.12
N ILE A 319 17.20 26.61 7.31
CA ILE A 319 16.17 25.98 8.15
C ILE A 319 16.03 26.85 9.40
N ASP A 320 14.92 27.59 9.50
CA ASP A 320 14.57 28.36 10.68
C ASP A 320 13.76 27.45 11.63
N ILE A 321 14.24 27.27 12.86
CA ILE A 321 13.59 26.51 13.94
C ILE A 321 13.09 27.52 14.98
N PHE A 322 11.81 27.46 15.30
CA PHE A 322 11.16 28.41 16.20
C PHE A 322 10.02 27.77 16.99
N GLU A 323 9.67 28.38 18.10
CA GLU A 323 8.48 28.00 18.85
C GLU A 323 7.24 28.53 18.14
N GLY A 324 6.33 27.65 17.75
CA GLY A 324 5.07 27.99 17.10
C GLY A 324 3.98 28.39 18.10
N GLN A 325 2.78 28.63 17.56
CA GLN A 325 1.60 28.85 18.40
C GLN A 325 1.30 27.58 19.23
N LYS A 326 0.97 27.78 20.49
CA LYS A 326 0.66 26.69 21.43
C LYS A 326 -0.80 26.30 21.26
N PHE A 327 -1.03 25.19 20.57
CA PHE A 327 -2.34 24.57 20.48
C PHE A 327 -2.34 23.25 21.25
N THR A 328 -3.43 22.96 21.93
CA THR A 328 -3.65 21.69 22.63
C THR A 328 -4.81 20.95 21.98
N ILE A 329 -4.74 19.63 21.92
CA ILE A 329 -5.83 18.80 21.41
C ILE A 329 -6.89 18.72 22.50
N GLU A 330 -8.06 19.30 22.21
CA GLU A 330 -9.20 19.27 23.14
C GLU A 330 -9.90 17.90 23.10
N ARG A 331 -10.10 17.40 21.86
CA ARG A 331 -10.86 16.18 21.63
C ARG A 331 -10.46 15.52 20.31
N ILE A 332 -10.56 14.20 20.27
CA ILE A 332 -10.36 13.39 19.07
C ILE A 332 -11.69 12.72 18.72
N ASP A 333 -12.33 13.19 17.66
CA ASP A 333 -13.60 12.65 17.16
C ASP A 333 -13.33 11.63 16.06
N ILE A 334 -13.91 10.44 16.19
CA ILE A 334 -13.76 9.34 15.23
C ILE A 334 -15.12 9.06 14.60
N ALA A 335 -15.14 8.93 13.27
CA ALA A 335 -16.35 8.65 12.49
C ALA A 335 -16.07 7.67 11.34
N GLY A 336 -17.10 6.91 10.96
CA GLY A 336 -17.05 5.99 9.84
C GLY A 336 -16.65 4.55 10.18
N ASN A 337 -16.34 4.26 11.44
CA ASN A 337 -16.01 2.93 11.95
C ASN A 337 -17.30 2.20 12.40
N SER A 338 -17.96 1.53 11.47
CA SER A 338 -19.20 0.80 11.75
C SER A 338 -18.95 -0.62 12.30
N VAL A 339 -17.83 -1.23 11.91
CA VAL A 339 -17.41 -2.58 12.31
C VAL A 339 -16.22 -2.52 13.27
N THR A 340 -15.25 -1.65 12.99
CA THR A 340 -14.03 -1.52 13.77
C THR A 340 -14.29 -0.80 15.08
N ASN A 341 -13.85 -1.37 16.19
CA ASN A 341 -13.96 -0.74 17.51
C ASN A 341 -13.16 0.57 17.56
N ASP A 342 -13.73 1.58 18.21
CA ASP A 342 -13.10 2.90 18.41
C ASP A 342 -11.71 2.78 19.05
N SER A 343 -11.54 1.87 19.98
CA SER A 343 -10.29 1.58 20.67
C SER A 343 -9.15 1.13 19.73
N VAL A 344 -9.46 0.50 18.60
CA VAL A 344 -8.46 0.11 17.59
C VAL A 344 -7.88 1.35 16.90
N ILE A 345 -8.72 2.32 16.61
CA ILE A 345 -8.31 3.58 15.99
C ILE A 345 -7.52 4.41 16.99
N ARG A 346 -8.05 4.57 18.22
CA ARG A 346 -7.37 5.31 19.29
C ARG A 346 -6.02 4.69 19.66
N GLY A 347 -5.92 3.37 19.68
CA GLY A 347 -4.68 2.66 19.97
C GLY A 347 -3.55 2.88 18.95
N GLU A 348 -3.87 3.32 17.72
CA GLU A 348 -2.87 3.69 16.72
C GLU A 348 -2.49 5.18 16.78
N MET A 349 -3.20 5.97 17.61
CA MET A 349 -2.85 7.37 17.78
C MET A 349 -1.58 7.51 18.61
N VAL A 350 -0.72 8.44 18.21
CA VAL A 350 0.52 8.82 18.92
C VAL A 350 0.28 10.10 19.71
N VAL A 351 -0.90 10.69 19.57
CA VAL A 351 -1.36 11.88 20.28
C VAL A 351 -2.64 11.55 21.02
N ASP A 352 -2.84 12.16 22.17
CA ASP A 352 -4.03 11.98 23.00
C ASP A 352 -4.72 13.34 23.28
N GLU A 353 -5.89 13.28 23.85
CA GLU A 353 -6.64 14.45 24.30
C GLU A 353 -5.88 15.09 25.47
N GLY A 354 -5.67 16.40 25.39
CA GLY A 354 -4.82 17.15 26.33
C GLY A 354 -3.37 17.33 25.88
N ASP A 355 -2.93 16.60 24.86
CA ASP A 355 -1.56 16.74 24.34
C ASP A 355 -1.36 18.03 23.54
N PRO A 356 -0.11 18.52 23.48
CA PRO A 356 0.27 19.56 22.53
C PRO A 356 -0.02 19.12 21.09
N TYR A 357 -0.69 19.96 20.32
CA TYR A 357 -0.92 19.68 18.92
C TYR A 357 0.39 19.69 18.13
N SER A 358 0.72 18.55 17.54
CA SER A 358 1.84 18.39 16.62
C SER A 358 1.35 17.81 15.29
N ALA A 359 1.50 18.56 14.20
CA ALA A 359 1.13 18.10 12.86
C ALA A 359 1.89 16.82 12.45
N LEU A 360 3.14 16.67 12.90
CA LEU A 360 3.96 15.49 12.67
C LEU A 360 3.37 14.26 13.36
N LEU A 361 3.08 14.35 14.66
CA LEU A 361 2.55 13.24 15.45
C LEU A 361 1.16 12.82 14.97
N VAL A 362 0.33 13.80 14.61
CA VAL A 362 -0.98 13.54 13.98
C VAL A 362 -0.80 12.82 12.63
N ASN A 363 0.15 13.27 11.78
CA ASN A 363 0.43 12.56 10.52
C ASN A 363 0.97 11.15 10.75
N LYS A 364 1.82 10.96 11.75
CA LYS A 364 2.33 9.65 12.16
C LYS A 364 1.19 8.72 12.57
N SER A 365 0.23 9.22 13.36
CA SER A 365 -0.99 8.51 13.75
C SER A 365 -1.81 8.08 12.52
N ILE A 366 -2.06 9.00 11.60
CA ILE A 366 -2.79 8.70 10.35
C ILE A 366 -2.05 7.67 9.49
N ASN A 367 -0.72 7.74 9.42
CA ASN A 367 0.08 6.77 8.68
C ASN A 367 0.04 5.37 9.33
N ARG A 368 0.05 5.29 10.68
CA ARG A 368 -0.15 4.02 11.41
C ARG A 368 -1.51 3.42 11.10
N LEU A 369 -2.58 4.21 11.16
CA LEU A 369 -3.93 3.77 10.79
C LEU A 369 -4.00 3.24 9.35
N LYS A 370 -3.38 3.96 8.39
CA LYS A 370 -3.30 3.50 7.00
C LYS A 370 -2.49 2.21 6.84
N ALA A 371 -1.40 2.07 7.59
CA ALA A 371 -0.53 0.89 7.55
C ALA A 371 -1.23 -0.38 8.07
N ARG A 372 -2.29 -0.25 8.89
CA ARG A 372 -3.11 -1.39 9.32
C ARG A 372 -3.81 -2.10 8.18
N GLY A 373 -4.06 -1.42 7.05
CA GLY A 373 -4.71 -2.01 5.88
C GLY A 373 -6.18 -2.40 6.09
N ILE A 374 -6.81 -1.95 7.19
CA ILE A 374 -8.23 -2.23 7.49
C ILE A 374 -9.17 -1.13 7.00
N PHE A 375 -8.62 0.01 6.60
CA PHE A 375 -9.38 1.14 6.08
C PHE A 375 -9.00 1.41 4.62
N GLY A 376 -10.00 1.60 3.76
CA GLY A 376 -9.82 2.03 2.37
C GLY A 376 -9.45 3.51 2.26
N LYS A 377 -9.90 4.31 3.25
CA LYS A 377 -9.60 5.73 3.34
C LYS A 377 -9.47 6.15 4.79
N VAL A 378 -8.50 7.01 5.08
CA VAL A 378 -8.33 7.66 6.37
C VAL A 378 -8.09 9.14 6.13
N GLU A 379 -8.99 9.98 6.57
CA GLU A 379 -8.91 11.43 6.48
C GLU A 379 -8.83 12.07 7.87
N LYS A 380 -8.18 13.19 7.94
CA LYS A 380 -8.16 14.03 9.13
C LYS A 380 -8.63 15.42 8.79
N LYS A 381 -9.32 16.02 9.70
CA LYS A 381 -9.68 17.43 9.68
C LYS A 381 -9.40 18.03 11.05
N ILE A 382 -8.89 19.25 11.08
CA ILE A 382 -8.59 19.97 12.30
C ILE A 382 -9.51 21.16 12.33
N THR A 383 -10.28 21.26 13.39
CA THR A 383 -11.21 22.35 13.63
C THR A 383 -10.85 23.09 14.91
N GLU A 384 -11.39 24.27 15.09
CA GLU A 384 -11.21 25.04 16.32
C GLU A 384 -12.03 24.42 17.44
N GLY A 385 -11.45 24.37 18.63
CA GLY A 385 -12.11 23.88 19.83
C GLY A 385 -12.94 24.95 20.54
N SER A 386 -13.23 24.72 21.81
CA SER A 386 -14.02 25.61 22.65
C SER A 386 -13.31 26.95 22.95
N SER A 387 -12.01 27.04 22.72
CA SER A 387 -11.22 28.28 22.83
C SER A 387 -10.15 28.36 21.70
N PRO A 388 -9.60 29.57 21.42
CA PRO A 388 -8.69 29.79 20.31
C PRO A 388 -7.40 28.93 20.35
N ASN A 389 -6.99 28.48 21.54
CA ASN A 389 -5.80 27.65 21.71
C ASN A 389 -6.11 26.14 21.71
N LEU A 390 -7.37 25.75 21.58
CA LEU A 390 -7.80 24.37 21.55
C LEU A 390 -8.14 23.95 20.12
N LYS A 391 -7.78 22.71 19.77
CA LYS A 391 -8.07 22.12 18.47
C LYS A 391 -8.80 20.80 18.65
N VAL A 392 -9.80 20.55 17.81
CA VAL A 392 -10.46 19.25 17.71
C VAL A 392 -9.91 18.52 16.50
N LEU A 393 -9.49 17.29 16.70
CA LEU A 393 -9.01 16.40 15.65
C LEU A 393 -10.14 15.45 15.22
N GLU A 394 -10.72 15.71 14.06
CA GLU A 394 -11.73 14.84 13.45
C GLU A 394 -11.02 13.81 12.56
N ILE A 395 -11.20 12.52 12.83
CA ILE A 395 -10.69 11.40 12.04
C ILE A 395 -11.87 10.70 11.40
N THR A 396 -11.91 10.69 10.08
CA THR A 396 -12.94 9.97 9.33
C THR A 396 -12.31 8.79 8.61
N VAL A 397 -12.84 7.60 8.85
CA VAL A 397 -12.38 6.36 8.20
C VAL A 397 -13.46 5.81 7.27
N GLU A 398 -13.04 5.17 6.19
CA GLU A 398 -13.90 4.38 5.32
C GLU A 398 -13.41 2.93 5.42
N GLU A 399 -14.21 2.05 6.00
CA GLU A 399 -13.86 0.64 6.16
C GLU A 399 -13.82 -0.08 4.81
N GLN A 400 -12.96 -1.07 4.71
CA GLN A 400 -12.88 -1.94 3.53
C GLN A 400 -12.99 -3.41 3.95
N ALA A 401 -13.24 -4.28 2.98
CA ALA A 401 -13.18 -5.72 3.21
C ALA A 401 -11.75 -6.10 3.64
N THR A 402 -11.62 -6.77 4.78
CA THR A 402 -10.35 -7.16 5.43
C THR A 402 -10.09 -8.66 5.35
N GLY A 403 -11.13 -9.44 4.98
CA GLY A 403 -11.06 -10.86 4.73
C GLY A 403 -10.54 -11.18 3.32
N GLU A 404 -9.63 -12.13 3.24
CA GLU A 404 -9.03 -12.61 1.99
C GLU A 404 -9.05 -14.14 1.94
N LEU A 405 -9.42 -14.68 0.77
CA LEU A 405 -9.28 -16.09 0.43
C LEU A 405 -8.20 -16.21 -0.63
N ALA A 406 -7.16 -16.98 -0.34
CA ALA A 406 -6.09 -17.26 -1.28
C ALA A 406 -6.07 -18.76 -1.61
N ALA A 407 -5.91 -19.06 -2.89
CA ALA A 407 -5.58 -20.41 -3.37
C ALA A 407 -4.44 -20.29 -4.36
N GLY A 408 -3.41 -21.10 -4.16
CA GLY A 408 -2.23 -21.13 -4.99
C GLY A 408 -1.89 -22.54 -5.44
N ALA A 409 -1.29 -22.65 -6.62
CA ALA A 409 -0.69 -23.87 -7.10
C ALA A 409 0.69 -23.54 -7.66
N GLY A 410 1.65 -24.41 -7.39
CA GLY A 410 3.01 -24.30 -7.91
C GLY A 410 3.45 -25.61 -8.52
N VAL A 411 4.30 -25.52 -9.53
CA VAL A 411 5.00 -26.66 -10.10
C VAL A 411 6.44 -26.25 -10.41
N GLY A 412 7.36 -27.11 -10.14
CA GLY A 412 8.77 -26.86 -10.37
C GLY A 412 9.58 -28.12 -10.32
N THR A 413 10.89 -27.98 -10.39
CA THR A 413 11.86 -29.09 -10.28
C THR A 413 11.88 -29.70 -8.86
N ASP A 414 11.41 -28.94 -7.87
CA ASP A 414 11.24 -29.40 -6.47
C ASP A 414 9.87 -30.08 -6.23
N GLY A 415 9.10 -30.37 -7.31
CA GLY A 415 7.79 -31.01 -7.24
C GLY A 415 6.61 -30.06 -7.36
N THR A 416 5.43 -30.55 -6.99
CA THR A 416 4.16 -29.83 -7.06
C THR A 416 3.77 -29.30 -5.68
N SER A 417 3.16 -28.13 -5.62
CA SER A 417 2.64 -27.57 -4.39
C SER A 417 1.25 -26.95 -4.57
N PHE A 418 0.42 -27.05 -3.55
CA PHE A 418 -0.87 -26.37 -3.46
C PHE A 418 -0.95 -25.65 -2.10
N MET A 419 -1.49 -24.45 -2.10
CA MET A 419 -1.73 -23.67 -0.91
C MET A 419 -3.18 -23.18 -0.90
N PHE A 420 -3.81 -23.27 0.26
CA PHE A 420 -5.10 -22.67 0.54
C PHE A 420 -4.96 -21.83 1.80
N ALA A 421 -5.40 -20.59 1.76
CA ALA A 421 -5.35 -19.73 2.93
C ALA A 421 -6.60 -18.86 3.05
N VAL A 422 -7.00 -18.65 4.30
CA VAL A 422 -8.01 -17.69 4.71
C VAL A 422 -7.35 -16.72 5.67
N SER A 423 -7.49 -15.43 5.43
CA SER A 423 -6.99 -14.41 6.35
C SER A 423 -8.04 -13.34 6.61
N GLU A 424 -7.99 -12.77 7.80
CA GLU A 424 -8.82 -11.65 8.25
C GLU A 424 -7.95 -10.70 9.08
N ASN A 425 -7.82 -9.46 8.65
CA ASN A 425 -6.94 -8.48 9.31
C ASN A 425 -7.64 -7.64 10.39
N ASN A 426 -8.95 -7.80 10.52
CA ASN A 426 -9.76 -7.09 11.52
C ASN A 426 -10.78 -8.00 12.17
N TRP A 427 -10.34 -9.14 12.69
CA TRP A 427 -11.22 -10.14 13.31
C TRP A 427 -12.08 -9.51 14.40
N LEU A 428 -13.38 -9.67 14.23
CA LEU A 428 -14.42 -9.16 15.14
C LEU A 428 -14.34 -7.65 15.38
N GLY A 429 -13.80 -6.88 14.42
CA GLY A 429 -13.63 -5.44 14.56
C GLY A 429 -12.56 -5.01 15.58
N ARG A 430 -11.73 -5.95 16.05
CA ARG A 430 -10.71 -5.72 17.09
C ARG A 430 -9.32 -5.42 16.56
N GLY A 431 -9.15 -5.30 15.23
CA GLY A 431 -7.86 -5.13 14.61
C GLY A 431 -6.92 -6.33 14.79
N ILE A 432 -7.44 -7.47 15.20
CA ILE A 432 -6.68 -8.73 15.36
C ILE A 432 -6.56 -9.37 13.97
N GLN A 433 -5.38 -9.86 13.67
CA GLN A 433 -5.11 -10.63 12.47
C GLN A 433 -5.34 -12.11 12.76
N PHE A 434 -6.16 -12.75 11.97
CA PHE A 434 -6.35 -14.19 11.94
C PHE A 434 -5.94 -14.73 10.58
N SER A 435 -5.24 -15.85 10.54
CA SER A 435 -5.04 -16.59 9.31
C SER A 435 -5.04 -18.10 9.56
N SER A 436 -5.52 -18.83 8.57
CA SER A 436 -5.41 -20.29 8.51
C SER A 436 -4.93 -20.68 7.12
N SER A 437 -3.90 -21.49 7.04
CA SER A 437 -3.36 -22.02 5.78
C SER A 437 -3.25 -23.54 5.81
N LEU A 438 -3.35 -24.12 4.63
CA LEU A 438 -3.06 -25.52 4.32
C LEU A 438 -2.11 -25.55 3.12
N ASP A 439 -0.94 -26.10 3.34
CA ASP A 439 0.11 -26.22 2.33
C ASP A 439 0.34 -27.72 2.05
N LEU A 440 0.27 -28.09 0.78
CA LEU A 440 0.42 -29.45 0.28
C LEU A 440 1.59 -29.48 -0.70
N THR A 441 2.58 -30.30 -0.41
CA THR A 441 3.68 -30.61 -1.34
C THR A 441 3.75 -32.12 -1.56
N GLU A 442 4.66 -32.58 -2.40
CA GLU A 442 4.85 -34.05 -2.62
C GLU A 442 5.30 -34.76 -1.35
N GLU A 443 6.14 -34.12 -0.54
CA GLU A 443 6.69 -34.71 0.70
C GLU A 443 5.98 -34.25 1.98
N THR A 444 5.18 -33.17 1.96
CA THR A 444 4.69 -32.56 3.21
C THR A 444 3.28 -32.04 3.07
N ILE A 445 2.47 -32.32 4.08
CA ILE A 445 1.17 -31.67 4.31
C ILE A 445 1.31 -30.87 5.58
N SER A 446 1.03 -29.58 5.53
CA SER A 446 1.08 -28.72 6.72
C SER A 446 -0.11 -27.79 6.83
N GLY A 447 -0.64 -27.65 8.04
CA GLY A 447 -1.71 -26.74 8.40
C GLY A 447 -1.23 -25.77 9.48
N THR A 448 -1.56 -24.49 9.32
CA THR A 448 -1.23 -23.46 10.30
C THR A 448 -2.46 -22.64 10.62
N ILE A 449 -2.68 -22.38 11.91
CA ILE A 449 -3.61 -21.37 12.41
C ILE A 449 -2.78 -20.33 13.15
N PHE A 450 -2.93 -19.08 12.78
CA PHE A 450 -2.15 -17.98 13.33
C PHE A 450 -3.09 -16.83 13.73
N VAL A 451 -2.91 -16.34 14.95
CA VAL A 451 -3.63 -15.19 15.51
C VAL A 451 -2.61 -14.19 16.00
N ASN A 452 -2.70 -12.95 15.58
CA ASN A 452 -1.80 -11.89 16.00
C ASN A 452 -2.57 -10.63 16.38
N ASN A 453 -2.36 -10.13 17.56
CA ASN A 453 -2.74 -8.77 17.93
C ASN A 453 -1.51 -7.87 17.79
N PRO A 454 -1.41 -7.06 16.72
CA PRO A 454 -0.20 -6.28 16.42
C PRO A 454 -0.03 -5.04 17.32
N ASN A 455 -1.01 -4.73 18.15
CA ASN A 455 -0.93 -3.64 19.13
C ASN A 455 -1.63 -4.07 20.44
N TYR A 456 -1.05 -5.10 21.06
CA TYR A 456 -1.60 -5.67 22.28
C TYR A 456 -1.61 -4.64 23.41
N ASN A 457 -2.78 -4.45 24.00
CA ASN A 457 -3.01 -3.51 25.09
C ASN A 457 -2.51 -2.07 24.78
N TYR A 458 -2.56 -1.69 23.50
CA TYR A 458 -2.15 -0.36 22.99
C TYR A 458 -0.69 0.02 23.27
N SER A 459 0.14 -0.99 23.59
CA SER A 459 1.56 -0.79 23.93
C SER A 459 2.47 -0.58 22.71
N GLY A 460 1.95 -0.79 21.50
CA GLY A 460 2.74 -0.87 20.27
C GLY A 460 3.43 -2.20 20.05
N ASN A 461 3.25 -3.16 20.98
CA ASN A 461 3.86 -4.48 20.91
C ASN A 461 2.88 -5.49 20.30
N SER A 462 3.37 -6.39 19.46
CA SER A 462 2.54 -7.49 18.96
C SER A 462 2.55 -8.68 19.91
N VAL A 463 1.43 -9.40 20.00
CA VAL A 463 1.35 -10.70 20.66
C VAL A 463 0.68 -11.68 19.71
N TYR A 464 1.33 -12.79 19.45
CA TYR A 464 0.83 -13.80 18.53
C TYR A 464 0.74 -15.19 19.16
N SER A 465 -0.15 -15.99 18.63
CA SER A 465 -0.33 -17.40 18.93
C SER A 465 -0.41 -18.17 17.62
N SER A 466 0.24 -19.32 17.52
CA SER A 466 0.13 -20.20 16.35
C SER A 466 0.00 -21.66 16.74
N LEU A 467 -0.82 -22.37 15.96
CA LEU A 467 -0.95 -23.82 15.98
C LEU A 467 -0.49 -24.34 14.61
N ASN A 468 0.47 -25.26 14.62
CA ASN A 468 1.00 -25.87 13.41
C ASN A 468 0.84 -27.38 13.49
N VAL A 469 0.34 -27.99 12.43
CA VAL A 469 0.26 -29.45 12.28
C VAL A 469 0.93 -29.80 10.96
N SER A 470 1.86 -30.73 10.96
CA SER A 470 2.53 -31.17 9.74
C SER A 470 2.74 -32.68 9.73
N SER A 471 2.62 -33.27 8.55
CA SER A 471 3.03 -34.62 8.26
C SER A 471 4.00 -34.58 7.09
N SER A 472 5.14 -35.22 7.20
CA SER A 472 6.20 -35.20 6.20
C SER A 472 6.68 -36.63 5.93
N ASP A 473 6.59 -37.04 4.66
CA ASP A 473 7.15 -38.29 4.15
C ASP A 473 8.48 -37.99 3.45
N LYS A 474 9.57 -38.34 4.09
CA LYS A 474 10.94 -38.25 3.58
C LYS A 474 11.59 -39.59 3.43
N THR A 475 10.79 -40.62 3.22
CA THR A 475 11.28 -42.00 3.08
C THR A 475 12.26 -42.17 1.93
N GLU A 476 12.03 -41.50 0.76
CA GLU A 476 12.92 -41.56 -0.40
C GLU A 476 14.18 -40.69 -0.24
N SER A 477 14.15 -39.66 0.59
CA SER A 477 15.25 -38.69 0.70
C SER A 477 16.11 -38.90 1.94
N SER A 478 15.49 -39.28 3.04
CA SER A 478 16.11 -39.27 4.37
C SER A 478 15.73 -40.47 5.25
N GLY A 479 14.98 -41.42 4.71
CA GLY A 479 14.67 -42.68 5.36
C GLY A 479 13.68 -42.64 6.53
N TYR A 480 12.84 -41.60 6.62
CA TYR A 480 11.87 -41.47 7.71
C TYR A 480 10.58 -40.76 7.30
N GLU A 481 9.53 -41.01 8.08
CA GLU A 481 8.31 -40.18 8.11
C GLU A 481 8.23 -39.45 9.46
N SER A 482 7.56 -38.32 9.49
CA SER A 482 7.30 -37.62 10.76
C SER A 482 5.96 -36.90 10.77
N SER A 483 5.29 -36.93 11.91
CA SER A 483 4.13 -36.09 12.18
C SER A 483 4.43 -35.17 13.37
N LYS A 484 4.04 -33.90 13.25
CA LYS A 484 4.31 -32.90 14.29
C LYS A 484 3.13 -32.00 14.51
N THR A 485 2.74 -31.85 15.78
CA THR A 485 1.78 -30.84 16.24
C THR A 485 2.51 -29.89 17.18
N GLY A 486 2.46 -28.59 16.87
CA GLY A 486 3.16 -27.58 17.64
C GLY A 486 2.27 -26.37 17.93
N TYR A 487 2.37 -25.86 19.15
CA TYR A 487 1.76 -24.61 19.57
C TYR A 487 2.83 -23.61 20.01
N SER A 488 2.70 -22.36 19.60
CA SER A 488 3.61 -21.29 20.03
C SER A 488 2.87 -20.02 20.44
N LEU A 489 3.42 -19.34 21.42
CA LEU A 489 3.00 -18.03 21.91
C LEU A 489 4.21 -17.13 21.96
N GLY A 490 4.10 -15.94 21.39
CA GLY A 490 5.23 -15.01 21.34
C GLY A 490 4.80 -13.56 21.27
N THR A 491 5.78 -12.68 21.39
CA THR A 491 5.61 -11.24 21.24
C THR A 491 6.75 -10.69 20.40
N GLU A 492 6.51 -9.56 19.73
CA GLU A 492 7.56 -8.81 19.04
C GLU A 492 7.39 -7.32 19.35
N PHE A 493 8.47 -6.66 19.67
CA PHE A 493 8.48 -5.24 20.00
C PHE A 493 9.82 -4.58 19.60
N GLU A 494 9.73 -3.31 19.27
CA GLU A 494 10.90 -2.48 18.97
C GLU A 494 11.49 -1.95 20.29
N GLN A 495 12.61 -2.54 20.73
CA GLN A 495 13.28 -2.14 21.96
C GLN A 495 14.10 -0.85 21.79
N TYR A 496 14.77 -0.71 20.66
CA TYR A 496 15.48 0.47 20.22
C TYR A 496 15.19 0.70 18.75
N GLU A 497 15.41 1.89 18.25
CA GLU A 497 15.17 2.24 16.84
C GLU A 497 15.75 1.21 15.86
N ASN A 498 14.90 0.59 15.07
CA ASN A 498 15.23 -0.47 14.11
C ASN A 498 15.81 -1.75 14.74
N ILE A 499 15.66 -1.95 16.07
CA ILE A 499 16.07 -3.16 16.79
C ILE A 499 14.85 -3.80 17.43
N PHE A 500 14.46 -4.97 16.93
CA PHE A 500 13.29 -5.71 17.35
C PHE A 500 13.71 -6.92 18.17
N LEU A 501 12.99 -7.17 19.28
CA LEU A 501 13.08 -8.38 20.07
C LEU A 501 11.83 -9.21 19.87
N SER A 502 11.99 -10.52 19.69
CA SER A 502 10.89 -11.46 19.46
C SER A 502 11.03 -12.73 20.32
N PRO A 503 10.76 -12.65 21.65
CA PRO A 503 10.72 -13.83 22.50
C PRO A 503 9.44 -14.64 22.27
N SER A 504 9.56 -15.98 22.38
CA SER A 504 8.44 -16.91 22.25
C SER A 504 8.67 -18.18 23.08
N ILE A 505 7.57 -18.82 23.42
CA ILE A 505 7.54 -20.15 24.02
C ILE A 505 6.77 -21.06 23.05
N SER A 506 7.28 -22.26 22.81
CA SER A 506 6.62 -23.26 21.98
C SER A 506 6.60 -24.62 22.69
N ALA A 507 5.53 -25.36 22.44
CA ALA A 507 5.41 -26.75 22.83
C ALA A 507 5.07 -27.59 21.59
N SER A 508 5.66 -28.76 21.43
CA SER A 508 5.36 -29.64 20.31
C SER A 508 5.39 -31.10 20.72
N TYR A 509 4.52 -31.88 20.05
CA TYR A 509 4.51 -33.32 20.02
C TYR A 509 4.89 -33.77 18.63
N GLU A 510 5.84 -34.71 18.52
CA GLU A 510 6.40 -35.20 17.29
C GLU A 510 6.49 -36.73 17.33
N GLU A 511 6.06 -37.39 16.29
CA GLU A 511 6.21 -38.81 16.04
C GLU A 511 7.11 -39.02 14.82
N ILE A 512 8.09 -39.87 14.95
CA ILE A 512 9.06 -40.21 13.92
C ILE A 512 8.99 -41.72 13.69
N GLU A 513 8.77 -42.11 12.45
CA GLU A 513 8.83 -43.50 11.98
C GLU A 513 10.01 -43.68 11.01
N VAL A 514 10.95 -44.55 11.39
CA VAL A 514 12.16 -44.75 10.59
C VAL A 514 12.04 -46.05 9.78
N GLN A 515 12.41 -45.98 8.50
CA GLN A 515 12.35 -47.13 7.60
C GLN A 515 13.23 -48.30 8.06
N SER A 516 12.79 -49.50 7.77
CA SER A 516 13.53 -50.72 8.08
C SER A 516 14.87 -50.85 7.38
N SER A 517 15.05 -50.18 6.24
CA SER A 517 16.31 -50.09 5.47
C SER A 517 17.32 -49.11 6.05
N ALA A 518 16.91 -48.17 6.90
CA ALA A 518 17.79 -47.18 7.49
C ALA A 518 18.83 -47.76 8.45
N SER A 519 19.86 -47.00 8.74
CA SER A 519 20.94 -47.42 9.66
C SER A 519 20.46 -47.71 11.08
N SER A 520 21.24 -48.50 11.80
CA SER A 520 20.93 -48.82 13.23
C SER A 520 20.90 -47.55 14.11
N ALA A 521 21.67 -46.55 13.76
CA ALA A 521 21.69 -45.25 14.47
C ALA A 521 20.41 -44.43 14.19
N MET A 522 19.95 -44.41 12.93
CA MET A 522 18.69 -43.78 12.57
C MET A 522 17.49 -44.48 13.25
N LYS A 523 17.47 -45.83 13.28
CA LYS A 523 16.41 -46.60 13.95
C LYS A 523 16.24 -46.30 15.47
N LYS A 524 17.28 -45.81 16.15
CA LYS A 524 17.18 -45.35 17.53
C LYS A 524 16.38 -44.06 17.68
N MET A 525 16.15 -43.35 16.60
CA MET A 525 15.36 -42.08 16.60
C MET A 525 13.87 -42.33 16.33
N ASP A 526 13.47 -43.60 16.07
CA ASP A 526 12.07 -43.99 15.98
C ASP A 526 11.37 -43.77 17.31
N GLY A 527 10.18 -43.18 17.32
CA GLY A 527 9.40 -42.95 18.50
C GLY A 527 8.69 -41.58 18.58
N THR A 528 8.20 -41.28 19.78
CA THR A 528 7.41 -40.07 20.05
C THR A 528 8.18 -39.13 20.99
N TYR A 529 8.06 -37.85 20.75
CA TYR A 529 8.82 -36.81 21.44
C TYR A 529 7.96 -35.61 21.81
N THR A 530 8.07 -35.19 23.05
CA THR A 530 7.46 -33.94 23.55
C THR A 530 8.56 -32.92 23.83
N ASN A 531 8.42 -31.72 23.27
CA ASN A 531 9.39 -30.65 23.43
C ASN A 531 8.71 -29.39 23.90
N MET A 532 9.36 -28.63 24.77
CA MET A 532 9.00 -27.27 25.13
C MET A 532 10.23 -26.39 25.05
N ASP A 533 10.16 -25.32 24.28
CA ASP A 533 11.29 -24.43 23.96
C ASP A 533 10.98 -22.99 24.30
N PHE A 534 11.99 -22.29 24.81
CA PHE A 534 12.04 -20.85 24.82
C PHE A 534 12.92 -20.39 23.67
N ALA A 535 12.39 -19.58 22.77
CA ALA A 535 13.17 -19.00 21.69
C ALA A 535 13.12 -17.47 21.74
N TYR A 536 14.19 -16.84 21.29
CA TYR A 536 14.18 -15.40 21.09
C TYR A 536 14.92 -15.02 19.80
N GLY A 537 14.47 -13.93 19.21
CA GLY A 537 15.09 -13.32 18.05
C GLY A 537 15.50 -11.89 18.34
N ILE A 538 16.63 -11.47 17.80
CA ILE A 538 17.06 -10.07 17.76
C ILE A 538 17.21 -9.70 16.29
N THR A 539 16.42 -8.73 15.81
CA THR A 539 16.47 -8.27 14.42
C THR A 539 16.87 -6.80 14.38
N VAL A 540 17.90 -6.49 13.61
CA VAL A 540 18.26 -5.13 13.23
C VAL A 540 17.90 -4.94 11.77
N ASP A 541 16.97 -4.02 11.44
CA ASP A 541 16.54 -3.77 10.07
C ASP A 541 16.74 -2.30 9.70
N LYS A 542 17.79 -2.02 8.94
CA LYS A 542 18.18 -0.69 8.45
C LYS A 542 18.11 -0.61 6.93
N ARG A 543 17.29 -1.44 6.29
CA ARG A 543 17.06 -1.35 4.85
C ARG A 543 16.23 -0.12 4.52
N ASN A 544 16.48 0.48 3.36
CA ASN A 544 15.70 1.63 2.87
C ASN A 544 14.24 1.27 2.55
N GLN A 545 13.95 0.00 2.26
CA GLN A 545 12.61 -0.55 2.02
C GLN A 545 12.60 -2.07 2.23
N VAL A 546 11.43 -2.62 2.58
CA VAL A 546 11.27 -4.05 2.86
C VAL A 546 11.28 -4.88 1.57
N PHE A 547 10.57 -4.42 0.55
CA PHE A 547 10.47 -5.07 -0.76
C PHE A 547 11.50 -4.48 -1.73
N GLN A 548 12.29 -5.35 -2.40
CA GLN A 548 13.38 -4.96 -3.31
C GLN A 548 14.31 -3.86 -2.75
N PRO A 549 14.95 -4.10 -1.59
CA PRO A 549 15.85 -3.14 -0.99
C PRO A 549 17.04 -2.82 -1.91
N THR A 550 17.42 -1.55 -1.98
CA THR A 550 18.55 -1.09 -2.77
C THR A 550 19.74 -0.66 -1.92
N GLU A 551 19.49 -0.36 -0.64
CA GLU A 551 20.50 0.10 0.31
C GLU A 551 20.19 -0.39 1.72
N GLY A 552 21.23 -0.47 2.55
CA GLY A 552 21.13 -0.83 3.95
C GLY A 552 21.30 -2.32 4.20
N TYR A 553 20.98 -2.76 5.41
CA TYR A 553 21.14 -4.15 5.81
C TYR A 553 20.07 -4.60 6.80
N ARG A 554 19.88 -5.90 6.87
CA ARG A 554 19.11 -6.58 7.89
C ARG A 554 19.96 -7.71 8.48
N ALA A 555 20.04 -7.73 9.81
CA ALA A 555 20.68 -8.82 10.56
C ALA A 555 19.69 -9.41 11.55
N LYS A 556 19.57 -10.73 11.58
CA LYS A 556 18.72 -11.46 12.52
C LYS A 556 19.54 -12.55 13.21
N PHE A 557 19.57 -12.51 14.54
CA PHE A 557 20.01 -13.60 15.37
C PHE A 557 18.80 -14.32 15.96
N ILE A 558 18.86 -15.64 16.05
CA ILE A 558 17.85 -16.48 16.73
C ILE A 558 18.54 -17.49 17.63
N GLN A 559 17.94 -17.76 18.78
CA GLN A 559 18.34 -18.85 19.65
C GLN A 559 17.11 -19.54 20.19
N SER A 560 17.13 -20.89 20.20
CA SER A 560 16.11 -21.73 20.83
C SER A 560 16.77 -22.56 21.92
N LEU A 561 16.23 -22.43 23.12
CA LEU A 561 16.68 -23.06 24.35
C LEU A 561 15.64 -24.09 24.80
N PRO A 562 16.02 -25.36 25.07
CA PRO A 562 15.07 -26.34 25.55
C PRO A 562 14.70 -26.02 27.01
N ILE A 563 13.40 -26.06 27.34
CA ILE A 563 12.88 -25.96 28.72
C ILE A 563 12.58 -27.37 29.25
N VAL A 564 11.77 -28.10 28.50
CA VAL A 564 11.41 -29.50 28.76
C VAL A 564 11.48 -30.27 27.47
N ARG A 565 12.21 -31.36 27.44
CA ARG A 565 12.38 -32.18 26.24
C ARG A 565 12.64 -33.64 26.54
N ASP A 566 12.12 -34.49 25.66
CA ASP A 566 12.53 -35.88 25.58
C ASP A 566 13.92 -36.03 24.94
N SER A 567 14.34 -35.04 24.09
CA SER A 567 15.71 -34.91 23.65
C SER A 567 16.09 -33.41 23.56
N SER A 568 17.20 -33.05 24.17
CA SER A 568 17.58 -31.66 24.38
C SER A 568 18.58 -31.20 23.33
N SER A 569 18.22 -30.18 22.56
CA SER A 569 19.17 -29.53 21.62
C SER A 569 19.08 -28.00 21.67
N LEU A 570 20.22 -27.34 21.56
CA LEU A 570 20.36 -25.90 21.51
C LEU A 570 20.53 -25.47 20.06
N LEU A 571 19.64 -24.62 19.54
CA LEU A 571 19.75 -24.05 18.20
C LEU A 571 20.17 -22.59 18.26
N ASN A 572 21.19 -22.26 17.49
CA ASN A 572 21.65 -20.88 17.24
C ASN A 572 21.56 -20.56 15.75
N GLY A 573 21.25 -19.33 15.42
CA GLY A 573 21.17 -18.94 14.02
C GLY A 573 21.43 -17.46 13.77
N ILE A 574 22.09 -17.17 12.64
CA ILE A 574 22.36 -15.83 12.16
C ILE A 574 21.97 -15.74 10.68
N ASP A 575 21.21 -14.72 10.33
CA ASP A 575 20.92 -14.31 8.96
C ASP A 575 21.30 -12.85 8.77
N VAL A 576 22.13 -12.55 7.78
CA VAL A 576 22.49 -11.18 7.42
C VAL A 576 22.24 -10.98 5.93
N SER A 577 21.66 -9.84 5.58
CA SER A 577 21.51 -9.41 4.17
C SER A 577 21.90 -7.94 4.09
N ALA A 578 22.83 -7.61 3.22
CA ALA A 578 23.29 -6.23 2.97
C ALA A 578 23.10 -5.90 1.49
N TYR A 579 22.70 -4.67 1.21
CA TYR A 579 22.37 -4.18 -0.12
C TYR A 579 23.09 -2.87 -0.39
N HIS A 580 23.59 -2.73 -1.63
CA HIS A 580 24.22 -1.51 -2.10
C HIS A 580 23.94 -1.26 -3.58
N ALA A 581 23.44 -0.08 -3.90
CA ALA A 581 23.23 0.35 -5.28
C ALA A 581 24.53 0.89 -5.88
N PHE A 582 25.24 0.10 -6.69
CA PHE A 582 26.40 0.56 -7.45
C PHE A 582 26.01 1.54 -8.55
N SER A 583 24.82 1.39 -9.10
CA SER A 583 24.19 2.30 -10.03
C SER A 583 22.67 2.21 -9.89
N GLU A 584 21.94 3.01 -10.66
CA GLU A 584 20.46 2.92 -10.69
C GLU A 584 19.93 1.55 -11.18
N ASP A 585 20.73 0.87 -11.99
CA ASP A 585 20.35 -0.39 -12.64
C ASP A 585 21.09 -1.61 -12.06
N VAL A 586 22.10 -1.42 -11.21
CA VAL A 586 22.90 -2.51 -10.65
C VAL A 586 22.90 -2.42 -9.13
N ILE A 587 22.25 -3.38 -8.51
CA ILE A 587 22.19 -3.51 -7.04
C ILE A 587 22.92 -4.76 -6.64
N GLY A 588 23.95 -4.60 -5.81
CA GLY A 588 24.63 -5.71 -5.18
C GLY A 588 23.97 -6.13 -3.88
N ALA A 589 23.91 -7.42 -3.64
CA ALA A 589 23.45 -7.98 -2.38
C ALA A 589 24.46 -9.02 -1.87
N VAL A 590 24.71 -9.02 -0.57
CA VAL A 590 25.43 -10.08 0.14
C VAL A 590 24.51 -10.68 1.16
N LYS A 591 24.35 -12.01 1.12
CA LYS A 591 23.45 -12.77 1.99
C LYS A 591 24.25 -13.82 2.73
N PHE A 592 24.31 -13.74 4.04
CA PHE A 592 24.95 -14.70 4.91
C PHE A 592 23.92 -15.45 5.73
N HIS A 593 24.11 -16.74 5.88
CA HIS A 593 23.29 -17.63 6.69
C HIS A 593 24.17 -18.58 7.47
N ALA A 594 23.92 -18.75 8.74
CA ALA A 594 24.57 -19.75 9.57
C ALA A 594 23.60 -20.30 10.61
N ARG A 595 23.64 -21.59 10.81
CA ARG A 595 22.90 -22.29 11.89
C ARG A 595 23.83 -23.31 12.52
N ALA A 596 23.64 -23.49 13.83
CA ALA A 596 24.31 -24.50 14.62
C ALA A 596 23.31 -25.12 15.58
N ILE A 597 23.25 -26.43 15.62
CA ILE A 597 22.44 -27.21 16.55
C ILE A 597 23.34 -28.18 17.31
N HIS A 598 23.18 -28.22 18.63
CA HIS A 598 23.97 -29.08 19.49
C HIS A 598 23.05 -29.89 20.40
N GLY A 599 23.26 -31.21 20.43
CA GLY A 599 22.69 -32.06 21.43
C GLY A 599 23.24 -31.69 22.84
N LEU A 600 22.39 -31.68 23.84
CA LEU A 600 22.74 -31.46 25.23
C LEU A 600 22.69 -32.80 25.99
N ASN A 601 23.36 -32.88 27.14
CA ASN A 601 23.38 -34.06 27.98
C ASN A 601 23.92 -35.34 27.33
N ASN A 602 24.79 -35.23 26.33
CA ASN A 602 25.31 -36.33 25.49
C ASN A 602 24.23 -37.04 24.67
N GLU A 603 23.16 -36.35 24.34
CA GLU A 603 22.13 -36.85 23.41
C GLU A 603 22.44 -36.40 21.99
N ASP A 604 22.18 -37.27 21.01
CA ASP A 604 22.34 -36.95 19.60
C ASP A 604 21.21 -36.05 19.09
N VAL A 605 21.51 -35.16 18.17
CA VAL A 605 20.50 -34.37 17.49
C VAL A 605 19.63 -35.26 16.61
N ARG A 606 18.32 -35.22 16.78
CA ARG A 606 17.37 -36.00 15.97
C ARG A 606 17.41 -35.58 14.50
N VAL A 607 17.19 -36.52 13.60
CA VAL A 607 17.18 -36.29 12.15
C VAL A 607 16.20 -35.18 11.72
N THR A 608 15.05 -35.08 12.36
CA THR A 608 14.04 -34.03 12.11
C THR A 608 14.46 -32.65 12.58
N SER A 609 15.43 -32.56 13.51
CA SER A 609 16.00 -31.32 14.04
C SER A 609 17.29 -30.91 13.33
N ARG A 610 17.92 -31.82 12.56
CA ARG A 610 19.15 -31.52 11.83
C ARG A 610 18.94 -30.45 10.76
N LEU A 611 20.02 -29.84 10.38
CA LEU A 611 20.04 -28.67 9.51
C LEU A 611 20.29 -29.08 8.06
N TYR A 612 19.51 -28.49 7.17
CA TYR A 612 19.65 -28.62 5.71
C TYR A 612 19.76 -27.22 5.11
N LEU A 613 20.44 -27.09 3.96
CA LEU A 613 20.45 -25.84 3.20
C LEU A 613 19.26 -25.78 2.25
N PRO A 614 18.41 -24.73 2.34
CA PRO A 614 17.38 -24.50 1.33
C PRO A 614 18.01 -24.22 -0.04
N SER A 615 17.37 -24.68 -1.14
CA SER A 615 17.86 -24.49 -2.52
C SER A 615 18.12 -23.01 -2.87
N LYS A 616 17.37 -22.07 -2.30
CA LYS A 616 17.60 -20.63 -2.49
C LYS A 616 18.84 -20.06 -1.81
N ARG A 617 19.52 -20.84 -0.94
CA ARG A 617 20.76 -20.44 -0.26
C ARG A 617 22.00 -21.02 -0.93
N LEU A 618 21.84 -22.11 -1.68
CA LEU A 618 22.89 -22.75 -2.46
C LEU A 618 22.27 -23.24 -3.78
N ARG A 619 22.06 -22.30 -4.71
CA ARG A 619 21.46 -22.57 -6.01
C ARG A 619 22.40 -23.46 -6.84
N GLY A 620 21.87 -24.33 -7.68
CA GLY A 620 22.65 -25.32 -8.43
C GLY A 620 22.81 -26.66 -7.72
N PHE A 621 22.26 -26.79 -6.52
CA PHE A 621 22.19 -28.04 -5.75
C PHE A 621 20.73 -28.35 -5.41
N ARG A 622 20.40 -29.63 -5.41
CA ARG A 622 19.06 -30.10 -5.08
C ARG A 622 18.78 -29.94 -3.61
N ALA A 623 17.56 -29.44 -3.29
CA ALA A 623 17.16 -29.19 -1.90
C ALA A 623 17.24 -30.46 -1.06
N GLY A 624 17.82 -30.39 0.15
CA GLY A 624 17.94 -31.51 1.08
C GLY A 624 18.90 -32.64 0.63
N ARG A 625 19.59 -32.47 -0.52
CA ARG A 625 20.50 -33.48 -1.10
C ARG A 625 21.96 -33.03 -1.05
N VAL A 626 22.33 -32.30 -0.01
CA VAL A 626 23.67 -31.77 0.22
C VAL A 626 24.10 -32.06 1.65
N GLY A 627 25.33 -32.53 1.83
CA GLY A 627 25.91 -32.75 3.15
C GLY A 627 26.02 -34.21 3.54
N PRO A 628 26.02 -34.51 4.85
CA PRO A 628 26.21 -35.88 5.36
C PRO A 628 25.16 -36.85 4.87
N LYS A 629 25.64 -38.07 4.54
CA LYS A 629 24.83 -39.18 4.01
C LYS A 629 25.10 -40.46 4.81
N ASP A 630 24.04 -41.12 5.25
CA ASP A 630 24.08 -42.39 5.96
C ASP A 630 23.47 -43.49 5.08
N GLY A 631 24.31 -44.30 4.43
CA GLY A 631 23.85 -45.19 3.38
C GLY A 631 23.33 -44.40 2.17
N ASP A 632 22.06 -44.55 1.88
CA ASP A 632 21.38 -43.80 0.79
C ASP A 632 20.63 -42.54 1.28
N ASP A 633 20.57 -42.32 2.59
CA ASP A 633 19.77 -41.28 3.21
C ASP A 633 20.59 -40.00 3.51
N TRP A 634 20.09 -38.80 3.09
CA TRP A 634 20.66 -37.53 3.51
C TRP A 634 20.13 -37.17 4.90
N VAL A 635 21.02 -37.14 5.86
CA VAL A 635 20.67 -36.97 7.29
C VAL A 635 20.80 -35.52 7.81
N GLY A 636 21.22 -34.62 6.94
CA GLY A 636 21.52 -33.25 7.35
C GLY A 636 22.76 -33.15 8.25
N GLY A 637 23.05 -31.96 8.77
CA GLY A 637 24.20 -31.70 9.64
C GLY A 637 23.84 -30.94 10.92
N ASN A 638 24.76 -30.91 11.84
CA ASN A 638 24.66 -30.07 13.03
C ASN A 638 25.00 -28.60 12.73
N TYR A 639 25.68 -28.36 11.62
CA TYR A 639 26.04 -27.02 11.18
C TYR A 639 25.67 -26.77 9.73
N THR A 640 25.17 -25.57 9.47
CA THR A 640 25.00 -25.08 8.09
C THR A 640 25.55 -23.65 7.99
N THR A 641 26.16 -23.37 6.86
CA THR A 641 26.53 -22.01 6.49
C THR A 641 26.32 -21.79 5.01
N ALA A 642 25.93 -20.58 4.63
CA ALA A 642 25.88 -20.16 3.25
C ALA A 642 26.23 -18.68 3.13
N LEU A 643 26.96 -18.34 2.07
CA LEU A 643 27.29 -16.98 1.69
C LEU A 643 26.97 -16.82 0.20
N GLY A 644 26.05 -15.94 -0.10
CA GLY A 644 25.62 -15.62 -1.46
C GLY A 644 25.98 -14.18 -1.82
N PHE A 645 26.60 -14.01 -2.98
CA PHE A 645 26.79 -12.72 -3.63
C PHE A 645 25.83 -12.65 -4.82
N GLU A 646 25.09 -11.57 -4.91
CA GLU A 646 24.11 -11.39 -5.98
C GLU A 646 24.21 -9.99 -6.55
N ALA A 647 24.26 -9.89 -7.86
CA ALA A 647 24.19 -8.64 -8.59
C ALA A 647 22.92 -8.62 -9.43
N GLN A 648 21.98 -7.76 -9.06
CA GLN A 648 20.82 -7.50 -9.91
C GLN A 648 21.32 -6.75 -11.14
N LEU A 649 20.99 -7.28 -12.32
CA LEU A 649 21.44 -6.76 -13.60
C LEU A 649 20.37 -5.85 -14.23
N PRO A 650 20.77 -4.91 -15.11
CA PRO A 650 19.82 -4.21 -15.93
C PRO A 650 18.93 -5.19 -16.70
N ASN A 651 17.63 -4.95 -16.69
CA ASN A 651 16.72 -5.80 -17.45
C ASN A 651 16.95 -5.60 -18.96
N PHE A 652 17.51 -6.58 -19.62
CA PHE A 652 17.76 -6.60 -21.07
C PHE A 652 16.53 -7.04 -21.88
N LEU A 653 15.51 -7.58 -21.21
CA LEU A 653 14.27 -8.00 -21.86
C LEU A 653 13.39 -6.79 -22.19
N PRO A 654 12.48 -6.90 -23.18
CA PRO A 654 11.57 -5.81 -23.50
C PRO A 654 10.84 -5.30 -22.25
N GLU A 655 10.63 -3.99 -22.13
CA GLU A 655 9.97 -3.31 -21.00
C GLU A 655 8.59 -3.90 -20.61
N ALA A 656 8.07 -4.75 -21.46
CA ALA A 656 6.83 -5.47 -21.30
C ALA A 656 6.87 -6.53 -20.19
N THR A 657 8.05 -7.02 -19.82
CA THR A 657 8.21 -8.05 -18.80
C THR A 657 8.68 -7.42 -17.51
N ARG A 658 7.92 -7.53 -16.44
CA ARG A 658 8.42 -7.28 -15.09
C ARG A 658 9.35 -8.44 -14.74
N THR A 659 10.62 -8.33 -15.14
CA THR A 659 11.60 -9.39 -14.95
C THR A 659 12.77 -8.83 -14.18
N ASP A 660 13.09 -9.46 -13.06
CA ASP A 660 14.33 -9.22 -12.32
C ASP A 660 15.33 -10.29 -12.75
N VAL A 661 16.46 -9.86 -13.28
CA VAL A 661 17.57 -10.74 -13.64
C VAL A 661 18.74 -10.47 -12.70
N SER A 662 19.32 -11.53 -12.14
CA SER A 662 20.50 -11.42 -11.30
C SER A 662 21.55 -12.46 -11.66
N ALA A 663 22.81 -12.07 -11.55
CA ALA A 663 23.92 -13.02 -11.51
C ALA A 663 24.28 -13.30 -10.05
N PHE A 664 24.68 -14.51 -9.75
CA PHE A 664 25.01 -14.89 -8.38
C PHE A 664 26.23 -15.81 -8.30
N LEU A 665 26.85 -15.78 -7.14
CA LEU A 665 27.85 -16.73 -6.67
C LEU A 665 27.40 -17.16 -5.27
N ASP A 666 27.05 -18.43 -5.12
CA ASP A 666 26.65 -19.01 -3.85
C ASP A 666 27.74 -19.95 -3.35
N THR A 667 28.02 -19.90 -2.06
CA THR A 667 28.85 -20.89 -1.38
C THR A 667 28.16 -21.37 -0.12
N GLY A 668 28.33 -22.62 0.24
CA GLY A 668 27.71 -23.16 1.43
C GLY A 668 28.27 -24.50 1.85
N ASN A 669 27.89 -24.89 3.06
CA ASN A 669 28.26 -26.17 3.62
C ASN A 669 27.20 -26.66 4.61
N VAL A 670 27.05 -27.98 4.69
CA VAL A 670 26.29 -28.73 5.68
C VAL A 670 27.22 -29.84 6.19
N TRP A 671 27.45 -29.89 7.51
CA TRP A 671 28.43 -30.83 8.04
C TRP A 671 28.17 -31.21 9.48
N ALA A 672 28.93 -32.15 9.96
CA ALA A 672 28.93 -32.74 11.30
C ALA A 672 27.67 -33.55 11.63
N VAL A 673 27.91 -34.77 11.99
CA VAL A 673 26.91 -35.73 12.48
C VAL A 673 27.42 -36.27 13.81
N ASP A 674 26.62 -36.15 14.86
CA ASP A 674 27.01 -36.50 16.23
C ASP A 674 26.74 -37.95 16.65
N TYR A 675 25.94 -38.72 15.87
CA TYR A 675 25.56 -40.08 16.25
C TYR A 675 26.48 -41.16 15.66
N SER A 676 27.45 -40.82 14.85
CA SER A 676 28.38 -41.78 14.26
C SER A 676 29.70 -41.12 13.83
N ASP A 677 30.82 -41.64 14.32
CA ASP A 677 32.16 -41.22 13.93
C ASP A 677 32.64 -41.82 12.58
N THR A 678 31.84 -42.73 11.98
CA THR A 678 32.21 -43.44 10.73
C THR A 678 31.54 -42.88 9.50
N LEU A 679 30.60 -41.97 9.65
CA LEU A 679 29.97 -41.29 8.53
C LEU A 679 30.88 -40.20 7.95
N ASP A 680 30.88 -40.10 6.64
CA ASP A 680 31.47 -38.95 5.96
C ASP A 680 30.63 -37.73 6.28
N ASP A 681 31.07 -36.91 7.23
CA ASP A 681 30.41 -35.67 7.60
C ASP A 681 30.65 -34.54 6.57
N THR A 682 31.41 -34.84 5.53
CA THR A 682 31.70 -34.04 4.33
C THR A 682 31.83 -32.54 4.62
N ASN A 683 32.75 -32.19 5.52
CA ASN A 683 33.07 -30.78 5.81
C ASN A 683 33.80 -30.13 4.62
N GLN A 684 33.12 -30.08 3.47
CA GLN A 684 33.62 -29.49 2.23
C GLN A 684 32.77 -28.31 1.80
N ILE A 685 33.42 -27.21 1.43
CA ILE A 685 32.75 -26.04 0.90
C ILE A 685 32.23 -26.34 -0.52
N ARG A 686 30.92 -26.18 -0.71
CA ARG A 686 30.24 -26.23 -2.02
C ARG A 686 30.13 -24.84 -2.57
N SER A 687 30.22 -24.70 -3.86
CA SER A 687 30.01 -23.43 -4.53
C SER A 687 29.39 -23.58 -5.90
N SER A 688 28.66 -22.58 -6.30
CA SER A 688 28.00 -22.47 -7.60
C SER A 688 27.95 -21.07 -8.12
N ILE A 689 27.93 -20.90 -9.42
CA ILE A 689 27.74 -19.63 -10.10
C ILE A 689 26.57 -19.75 -11.06
N GLY A 690 25.82 -18.69 -11.24
CA GLY A 690 24.68 -18.76 -12.15
C GLY A 690 23.96 -17.45 -12.38
N VAL A 691 22.83 -17.57 -13.06
CA VAL A 691 21.91 -16.49 -13.38
C VAL A 691 20.51 -16.90 -12.92
N ALA A 692 19.82 -15.99 -12.26
CA ALA A 692 18.41 -16.15 -11.89
C ALA A 692 17.56 -15.09 -12.59
N ALA A 693 16.37 -15.49 -13.03
CA ALA A 693 15.38 -14.60 -13.63
C ALA A 693 14.01 -14.83 -12.98
N ASN A 694 13.43 -13.77 -12.44
CA ASN A 694 12.08 -13.79 -11.89
C ASN A 694 11.17 -12.96 -12.79
N VAL A 695 10.18 -13.59 -13.40
CA VAL A 695 9.20 -12.96 -14.28
C VAL A 695 7.88 -12.88 -13.54
N PHE A 696 7.40 -11.67 -13.25
CA PHE A 696 6.13 -11.48 -12.57
C PHE A 696 4.98 -11.51 -13.56
N THR A 697 4.18 -12.57 -13.51
CA THR A 697 3.03 -12.78 -14.39
C THR A 697 1.70 -12.67 -13.63
N VAL A 698 0.60 -12.69 -14.35
CA VAL A 698 -0.76 -12.67 -13.77
C VAL A 698 -1.15 -13.96 -13.04
N ILE A 699 -0.48 -15.06 -13.39
CA ILE A 699 -0.67 -16.37 -12.73
C ILE A 699 0.33 -16.60 -11.59
N GLY A 700 1.10 -15.56 -11.23
CA GLY A 700 2.14 -15.62 -10.21
C GLY A 700 3.55 -15.41 -10.77
N PRO A 701 4.57 -15.36 -9.90
CA PRO A 701 5.96 -15.29 -10.32
C PRO A 701 6.41 -16.58 -10.99
N LEU A 702 7.17 -16.42 -12.07
CA LEU A 702 7.95 -17.50 -12.70
C LEU A 702 9.39 -17.28 -12.32
N SER A 703 10.01 -18.24 -11.65
CA SER A 703 11.43 -18.18 -11.28
C SER A 703 12.21 -19.20 -12.07
N PHE A 704 13.28 -18.76 -12.71
CA PHE A 704 14.21 -19.61 -13.46
C PHE A 704 15.61 -19.40 -12.91
N VAL A 705 16.32 -20.50 -12.64
CA VAL A 705 17.70 -20.48 -12.18
C VAL A 705 18.51 -21.38 -13.10
N LEU A 706 19.56 -20.84 -13.68
CA LEU A 706 20.60 -21.59 -14.39
C LEU A 706 21.88 -21.48 -13.55
N ALA A 707 22.39 -22.62 -13.09
CA ALA A 707 23.53 -22.65 -12.20
C ALA A 707 24.52 -23.73 -12.65
N GLN A 708 25.79 -23.47 -12.42
CA GLN A 708 26.88 -24.44 -12.59
C GLN A 708 27.57 -24.60 -11.24
N ASP A 709 27.66 -25.84 -10.76
CA ASP A 709 28.49 -26.17 -9.61
C ASP A 709 29.98 -25.94 -9.92
N ILE A 710 30.67 -25.34 -8.96
CA ILE A 710 32.14 -25.13 -9.04
C ILE A 710 32.83 -26.16 -8.16
N THR A 711 32.35 -26.32 -6.93
CA THR A 711 32.85 -27.33 -5.99
C THR A 711 31.68 -28.09 -5.37
N LYS A 712 31.80 -29.39 -5.27
CA LYS A 712 30.82 -30.30 -4.66
C LYS A 712 31.49 -31.52 -4.02
N SER A 713 30.77 -32.19 -3.12
CA SER A 713 31.14 -33.50 -2.62
C SER A 713 30.58 -34.63 -3.53
N ASN A 714 31.13 -35.81 -3.41
CA ASN A 714 30.64 -37.00 -4.13
C ASN A 714 29.23 -37.42 -3.67
N THR A 715 28.81 -37.01 -2.49
CA THR A 715 27.49 -37.29 -1.92
C THR A 715 26.40 -36.30 -2.36
N ASP A 716 26.80 -35.20 -2.97
CA ASP A 716 25.86 -34.11 -3.32
C ASP A 716 25.14 -34.37 -4.63
N GLU A 717 23.86 -34.03 -4.70
CA GLU A 717 23.11 -33.96 -5.97
C GLU A 717 23.05 -32.52 -6.47
N THR A 718 23.45 -32.33 -7.72
CA THR A 718 23.43 -31.00 -8.36
C THR A 718 22.26 -30.86 -9.33
N GLU A 719 21.79 -29.65 -9.53
CA GLU A 719 20.69 -29.29 -10.40
C GLU A 719 21.04 -28.04 -11.20
N SER A 720 21.46 -28.19 -12.44
CA SER A 720 21.90 -27.06 -13.29
C SER A 720 20.79 -26.14 -13.71
N PHE A 721 19.54 -26.61 -13.73
CA PHE A 721 18.36 -25.83 -14.08
C PHE A 721 17.26 -26.08 -13.07
N ASN A 722 16.80 -25.01 -12.43
CA ASN A 722 15.65 -25.03 -11.53
C ASN A 722 14.61 -24.03 -12.02
N PHE A 723 13.35 -24.44 -12.07
CA PHE A 723 12.25 -23.54 -12.38
C PHE A 723 11.11 -23.72 -11.40
N ARG A 724 10.37 -22.64 -11.16
CA ARG A 724 9.17 -22.62 -10.33
C ARG A 724 8.12 -21.73 -10.96
N ILE A 725 6.90 -22.20 -11.00
CA ILE A 725 5.75 -21.50 -11.54
C ILE A 725 4.65 -21.54 -10.49
N GLY A 726 4.09 -20.40 -10.09
CA GLY A 726 2.94 -20.38 -9.22
C GLY A 726 2.94 -19.24 -8.21
N THR A 727 1.93 -19.24 -7.36
CA THR A 727 1.71 -18.23 -6.32
C THR A 727 2.17 -18.67 -4.92
N SER A 728 2.51 -19.95 -4.74
CA SER A 728 3.02 -20.52 -3.49
C SER A 728 4.53 -20.75 -3.59
N PHE A 729 5.33 -19.89 -2.93
CA PHE A 729 6.79 -20.00 -2.87
C PHE A 729 7.32 -19.74 -1.46
#